data_d017101cfa78ee8c200e93f38a2224c9
#
_entry.id   d017101cfa78ee8c200e93f38a2224c9
#
_cell.length_a   1.000
_cell.length_b   1.000
_cell.length_c   1.000
_cell.angle_alpha   90.00
_cell.angle_beta   90.00
_cell.angle_gamma   90.00
#
_symmetry.space_group_name_H-M   'P 1'
#
loop_
_entity.id
_entity.type
_entity.pdbx_description
1 polymer ?
#
loop_
_entity_poly.entity_id
_entity_poly.type
_entity_poly.pdbx_seq_one_letter_code
_entity_poly.pdbx_strand_id
1 'polypeptide(L)'
;MKFYNILLITLGVFLLSNCTPKVAESVIDVREEMVEDVVTEPWRSAAPSAGPARQIKMGEYNEFDLDNGLKVIVVENHKLPRVSYQVSFNNLALYEGEQAGYVSFAGDLLSRGTKTKTKAEIDKSIDQIGASLSTSSNFVFGSSLTKHQDKLLDVMSDVLLNPSFPSEEFDKVKKQSLSGIQQSKDDPNTIAANVAGIVNYGADHPYGEVVTEETVNAIQLKSCKEYYKTYFKPNNAYLTIVGDVTLPQAKATAEKYFGNWKKGNIPEVEYNMPSRPSTPKVSFSNKEGAVQSVVRLTYPIEMKPGSKEALHSSVMNSVLGGGVFLGRLMQNLREDKAYTYGARSSISPNRLVGSFNASASVRNEVTDSSIVEFIYEMDRMANEPISNNDLLLAKNSLAGSFARSLESPQTLARYAQNIVRFDLAEDHYETYLERLDKVTISDVQNIARKYVTSGNANIIVVGNKDEVADKLIRFDGDGEIDYYDAFGKKLEISNEALPSDITPQSILTNFFNKIGGEDKWNSVKSIEMHYGMEIMGMAAGVDIYKKAPNMAAMKVGTDAITFQEQVFDGTKAMSSAQGQQQVVTEGPIYDQIKALGVMVEQSVYNTDGYNMEVKGVDNVNGESCYKLSIEAPSGNKTTEYYSTKSGLLLRSVNSQDVAPGQTITVTQDFSDYQEHSGLMIAGKIASSGMGPAPIEMLLKEVKVDEAMDDALFKIK
;
A
#
# COMPACT_ATOMS: atom_id res chain seq x y z
N MET A 1 21.85 -19.35 13.71
CA MET A 1 22.07 -19.70 12.30
C MET A 1 20.76 -19.60 11.53
N LYS A 2 20.10 -18.41 11.55
CA LYS A 2 18.85 -18.08 10.81
C LYS A 2 18.67 -16.55 10.63
N PHE A 3 19.75 -15.81 10.43
CA PHE A 3 19.73 -14.33 10.27
C PHE A 3 20.23 -13.86 8.89
N TYR A 4 20.37 -14.75 7.90
CA TYR A 4 20.98 -14.44 6.61
C TYR A 4 20.00 -14.16 5.44
N ASN A 5 18.69 -14.28 5.63
CA ASN A 5 17.76 -14.23 4.48
C ASN A 5 17.00 -12.91 4.28
N ILE A 6 17.18 -11.88 5.10
CA ILE A 6 16.45 -10.61 4.95
C ILE A 6 17.33 -9.51 4.32
N LEU A 7 18.65 -9.63 4.37
CA LEU A 7 19.58 -8.66 3.76
C LEU A 7 19.75 -8.84 2.24
N LEU A 8 19.12 -9.85 1.65
CA LEU A 8 19.32 -10.25 0.22
C LEU A 8 18.34 -9.60 -0.76
N ILE A 9 17.35 -8.84 -0.31
CA ILE A 9 16.31 -8.31 -1.21
C ILE A 9 16.62 -6.90 -1.74
N THR A 10 17.46 -6.13 -1.07
CA THR A 10 17.79 -4.75 -1.49
C THR A 10 19.04 -4.60 -2.34
N LEU A 11 19.79 -5.67 -2.56
CA LEU A 11 21.02 -5.65 -3.39
C LEU A 11 20.97 -6.64 -4.58
N GLY A 12 19.85 -7.31 -4.80
CA GLY A 12 19.68 -8.37 -5.81
C GLY A 12 19.44 -7.91 -7.26
N VAL A 13 19.41 -6.62 -7.54
CA VAL A 13 19.09 -6.10 -8.89
C VAL A 13 20.32 -6.05 -9.83
N PHE A 14 21.53 -6.30 -9.34
CA PHE A 14 22.75 -6.10 -10.13
C PHE A 14 23.41 -7.37 -10.70
N LEU A 15 22.79 -8.55 -10.71
CA LEU A 15 23.41 -9.78 -11.23
C LEU A 15 22.48 -10.59 -12.14
N LEU A 16 21.92 -9.98 -13.18
CA LEU A 16 21.34 -10.72 -14.33
C LEU A 16 21.71 -10.07 -15.66
N SER A 17 22.99 -9.93 -15.92
CA SER A 17 23.47 -9.65 -17.28
C SER A 17 24.56 -10.64 -17.62
N ASN A 18 24.26 -11.49 -18.57
CA ASN A 18 25.08 -12.41 -19.35
C ASN A 18 24.82 -13.90 -19.12
N CYS A 19 23.65 -14.35 -19.58
CA CYS A 19 23.52 -15.65 -20.21
C CYS A 19 22.61 -15.50 -21.42
N THR A 20 23.19 -15.14 -22.56
CA THR A 20 22.58 -15.39 -23.86
C THR A 20 22.75 -16.88 -24.18
N PRO A 21 21.65 -17.65 -24.22
CA PRO A 21 21.76 -18.98 -24.83
C PRO A 21 21.96 -18.78 -26.36
N LYS A 22 23.09 -19.27 -26.91
CA LYS A 22 23.18 -19.51 -28.32
C LYS A 22 22.07 -20.48 -28.70
N VAL A 23 21.04 -19.97 -29.34
CA VAL A 23 20.06 -20.79 -30.03
C VAL A 23 20.76 -21.34 -31.26
N ALA A 24 21.08 -22.62 -31.22
CA ALA A 24 21.42 -23.35 -32.45
C ALA A 24 20.13 -23.50 -33.26
N GLU A 25 20.06 -22.86 -34.41
CA GLU A 25 19.05 -23.14 -35.42
C GLU A 25 19.19 -24.60 -35.84
N SER A 26 18.36 -25.45 -35.30
CA SER A 26 17.98 -26.70 -35.98
C SER A 26 16.54 -26.53 -36.44
N VAL A 27 16.38 -26.16 -37.69
CA VAL A 27 15.11 -26.25 -38.39
C VAL A 27 14.76 -27.74 -38.48
N ILE A 28 13.94 -28.22 -37.58
CA ILE A 28 13.22 -29.48 -37.74
C ILE A 28 11.89 -29.12 -38.38
N ASP A 29 11.81 -29.31 -39.68
CA ASP A 29 10.58 -29.29 -40.47
C ASP A 29 9.74 -30.53 -40.06
N VAL A 30 9.01 -30.42 -39.00
CA VAL A 30 7.96 -31.40 -38.64
C VAL A 30 6.66 -30.87 -39.20
N ARG A 31 6.42 -31.10 -40.48
CA ARG A 31 5.05 -31.20 -40.97
C ARG A 31 4.50 -32.53 -40.44
N GLU A 32 4.01 -32.49 -39.18
CA GLU A 32 3.01 -33.45 -38.73
C GLU A 32 1.73 -33.16 -39.50
N GLU A 33 1.36 -34.07 -40.38
CA GLU A 33 -0.02 -34.17 -40.85
C GLU A 33 -0.89 -34.26 -39.62
N MET A 34 -1.63 -33.17 -39.35
CA MET A 34 -2.75 -33.23 -38.37
C MET A 34 -3.74 -34.24 -38.94
N VAL A 35 -3.65 -35.46 -38.46
CA VAL A 35 -4.75 -36.41 -38.58
C VAL A 35 -5.89 -35.75 -37.83
N GLU A 36 -6.91 -35.26 -38.52
CA GLU A 36 -8.19 -34.92 -37.92
C GLU A 36 -8.72 -36.20 -37.26
N ASP A 37 -8.45 -36.36 -35.97
CA ASP A 37 -9.17 -37.34 -35.17
C ASP A 37 -10.64 -36.89 -35.19
N VAL A 38 -11.38 -37.53 -36.08
CA VAL A 38 -12.84 -37.44 -36.10
C VAL A 38 -13.31 -37.82 -34.71
N VAL A 39 -13.72 -36.82 -33.92
CA VAL A 39 -14.30 -37.05 -32.60
C VAL A 39 -15.57 -37.89 -32.78
N THR A 40 -15.42 -39.19 -32.67
CA THR A 40 -16.51 -40.17 -32.83
C THR A 40 -17.45 -40.18 -31.62
N GLU A 41 -17.22 -39.34 -30.62
CA GLU A 41 -18.00 -39.30 -29.38
C GLU A 41 -18.81 -37.97 -29.32
N PRO A 42 -20.09 -37.98 -29.77
CA PRO A 42 -20.95 -36.79 -29.82
C PRO A 42 -21.10 -36.07 -28.46
N TRP A 43 -20.89 -36.78 -27.36
CA TRP A 43 -20.98 -36.21 -26.02
C TRP A 43 -19.83 -35.22 -25.69
N ARG A 44 -18.72 -35.29 -26.44
CA ARG A 44 -17.59 -34.36 -26.26
C ARG A 44 -17.82 -33.00 -26.96
N SER A 45 -18.82 -32.91 -27.83
CA SER A 45 -19.12 -31.68 -28.56
C SER A 45 -19.84 -30.63 -27.69
N ALA A 46 -20.38 -31.00 -26.55
CA ALA A 46 -21.03 -30.11 -25.60
C ALA A 46 -20.67 -30.50 -24.15
N ALA A 47 -20.51 -29.50 -23.32
CA ALA A 47 -20.38 -29.76 -21.88
C ALA A 47 -21.64 -30.49 -21.35
N PRO A 48 -21.51 -31.41 -20.38
CA PRO A 48 -22.68 -32.00 -19.75
C PRO A 48 -23.64 -30.93 -19.23
N SER A 49 -24.93 -31.13 -19.39
CA SER A 49 -25.93 -30.23 -18.81
C SER A 49 -25.76 -30.17 -17.29
N ALA A 50 -25.88 -28.98 -16.72
CA ALA A 50 -25.80 -28.80 -15.28
C ALA A 50 -26.86 -29.68 -14.58
N GLY A 51 -26.43 -30.45 -13.59
CA GLY A 51 -27.34 -31.13 -12.70
C GLY A 51 -28.15 -30.13 -11.83
N PRO A 52 -29.24 -30.60 -11.19
CA PRO A 52 -29.99 -29.74 -10.28
C PRO A 52 -29.08 -29.19 -9.18
N ALA A 53 -29.32 -27.95 -8.76
CA ALA A 53 -28.57 -27.33 -7.66
C ALA A 53 -28.62 -28.21 -6.43
N ARG A 54 -27.44 -28.59 -5.92
CA ARG A 54 -27.36 -29.41 -4.71
C ARG A 54 -27.83 -28.58 -3.52
N GLN A 55 -28.75 -29.16 -2.73
CA GLN A 55 -29.05 -28.58 -1.42
C GLN A 55 -27.79 -28.72 -0.55
N ILE A 56 -27.25 -27.59 -0.13
CA ILE A 56 -26.14 -27.56 0.82
C ILE A 56 -26.73 -27.57 2.22
N LYS A 57 -26.45 -28.65 2.95
CA LYS A 57 -26.66 -28.61 4.40
C LYS A 57 -25.49 -27.84 5.01
N MET A 58 -25.77 -26.70 5.62
CA MET A 58 -24.80 -26.09 6.53
C MET A 58 -24.50 -27.09 7.65
N GLY A 59 -23.23 -27.20 8.04
CA GLY A 59 -22.85 -27.98 9.21
C GLY A 59 -23.61 -27.48 10.44
N GLU A 60 -23.80 -28.36 11.42
CA GLU A 60 -24.46 -28.01 12.67
C GLU A 60 -23.60 -27.05 13.49
N TYR A 61 -24.21 -26.01 14.01
CA TYR A 61 -23.64 -25.15 15.04
C TYR A 61 -24.61 -25.03 16.21
N ASN A 62 -24.08 -24.71 17.37
CA ASN A 62 -24.87 -24.46 18.57
C ASN A 62 -24.66 -23.03 19.00
N GLU A 63 -25.68 -22.38 19.56
CA GLU A 63 -25.58 -21.07 20.17
C GLU A 63 -26.22 -21.02 21.55
N PHE A 64 -25.70 -20.17 22.41
CA PHE A 64 -26.24 -19.86 23.72
C PHE A 64 -25.71 -18.52 24.22
N ASP A 65 -26.42 -17.93 25.15
CA ASP A 65 -26.02 -16.70 25.81
C ASP A 65 -25.53 -16.98 27.24
N LEU A 66 -24.47 -16.24 27.67
CA LEU A 66 -24.10 -16.17 29.07
C LEU A 66 -24.94 -15.08 29.80
N ASP A 67 -25.07 -15.16 31.11
CA ASP A 67 -25.83 -14.19 31.92
C ASP A 67 -25.32 -12.74 31.77
N ASN A 68 -24.07 -12.57 31.43
CA ASN A 68 -23.46 -11.26 31.16
C ASN A 68 -23.72 -10.72 29.73
N GLY A 69 -24.52 -11.43 28.93
CA GLY A 69 -24.91 -11.02 27.56
C GLY A 69 -23.92 -11.38 26.47
N LEU A 70 -22.85 -12.14 26.77
CA LEU A 70 -21.94 -12.67 25.75
C LEU A 70 -22.65 -13.77 24.96
N LYS A 71 -22.78 -13.57 23.64
CA LYS A 71 -23.31 -14.59 22.75
C LYS A 71 -22.22 -15.57 22.34
N VAL A 72 -22.49 -16.86 22.49
CA VAL A 72 -21.52 -17.94 22.22
C VAL A 72 -22.00 -18.78 21.05
N ILE A 73 -21.14 -18.97 20.06
CA ILE A 73 -21.37 -19.80 18.87
C ILE A 73 -20.35 -20.93 18.88
N VAL A 74 -20.81 -22.18 18.77
CA VAL A 74 -19.98 -23.38 18.85
C VAL A 74 -20.13 -24.21 17.58
N VAL A 75 -18.99 -24.50 16.93
CA VAL A 75 -18.91 -25.44 15.80
C VAL A 75 -18.01 -26.60 16.20
N GLU A 76 -18.61 -27.76 16.47
CA GLU A 76 -17.88 -28.98 16.81
C GLU A 76 -17.22 -29.56 15.55
N ASN A 77 -15.92 -29.83 15.62
CA ASN A 77 -15.16 -30.46 14.54
C ASN A 77 -14.01 -31.31 15.10
N HIS A 78 -14.24 -32.61 15.17
CA HIS A 78 -13.30 -33.56 15.76
C HIS A 78 -12.31 -34.19 14.76
N LYS A 79 -12.19 -33.63 13.55
CA LYS A 79 -11.26 -34.13 12.52
C LYS A 79 -9.79 -33.98 12.89
N LEU A 80 -9.47 -32.90 13.62
CA LEU A 80 -8.13 -32.57 14.11
C LEU A 80 -8.21 -32.20 15.59
N PRO A 81 -7.25 -32.57 16.45
CA PRO A 81 -7.22 -32.21 17.85
C PRO A 81 -6.80 -30.75 18.06
N ARG A 82 -7.56 -29.84 17.49
CA ARG A 82 -7.32 -28.38 17.49
C ARG A 82 -8.60 -27.63 17.81
N VAL A 83 -8.46 -26.57 18.59
CA VAL A 83 -9.57 -25.65 18.90
C VAL A 83 -9.13 -24.20 18.72
N SER A 84 -10.05 -23.37 18.27
CA SER A 84 -9.88 -21.93 18.15
C SER A 84 -11.00 -21.18 18.89
N TYR A 85 -10.63 -20.07 19.47
CA TYR A 85 -11.51 -19.16 20.20
C TYR A 85 -11.38 -17.78 19.61
N GLN A 86 -12.48 -17.14 19.27
CA GLN A 86 -12.50 -15.78 18.79
C GLN A 86 -13.56 -14.95 19.52
N VAL A 87 -13.13 -13.92 20.22
CA VAL A 87 -14.04 -12.90 20.72
C VAL A 87 -14.06 -11.77 19.69
N SER A 88 -15.22 -11.54 19.07
CA SER A 88 -15.42 -10.48 18.07
C SER A 88 -16.37 -9.42 18.63
N PHE A 89 -16.06 -8.13 18.39
CA PHE A 89 -16.88 -7.02 18.85
C PHE A 89 -17.83 -6.51 17.77
N ASN A 90 -19.02 -6.09 18.18
CA ASN A 90 -20.06 -5.55 17.30
C ASN A 90 -19.95 -4.03 17.09
N ASN A 91 -18.75 -3.48 17.24
CA ASN A 91 -18.49 -2.06 17.09
C ASN A 91 -18.78 -1.58 15.65
N LEU A 92 -19.33 -0.38 15.55
CA LEU A 92 -19.26 0.41 14.31
C LEU A 92 -17.92 1.15 14.28
N ALA A 93 -17.50 1.58 13.09
CA ALA A 93 -16.36 2.45 12.97
C ALA A 93 -16.63 3.77 13.71
N LEU A 94 -15.61 4.30 14.38
CA LEU A 94 -15.70 5.56 15.13
C LEU A 94 -14.88 6.62 14.42
N TYR A 95 -15.39 7.84 14.41
CA TYR A 95 -14.59 9.00 14.06
C TYR A 95 -13.69 9.35 15.25
N GLU A 96 -12.38 9.36 15.01
CA GLU A 96 -11.34 9.46 16.04
C GLU A 96 -10.78 10.89 16.19
N GLY A 97 -10.96 11.73 15.16
CA GLY A 97 -10.58 13.13 15.14
C GLY A 97 -9.07 13.35 15.19
N GLU A 98 -8.63 14.31 16.00
CA GLU A 98 -7.21 14.69 16.11
C GLU A 98 -6.29 13.55 16.57
N GLN A 99 -6.85 12.46 17.08
CA GLN A 99 -6.10 11.29 17.54
C GLN A 99 -6.34 10.06 16.66
N ALA A 100 -6.65 10.25 15.37
CA ALA A 100 -6.90 9.14 14.46
C ALA A 100 -5.81 8.06 14.58
N GLY A 101 -6.24 6.81 14.75
CA GLY A 101 -5.39 5.65 15.04
C GLY A 101 -5.46 5.13 16.47
N TYR A 102 -6.05 5.87 17.45
CA TYR A 102 -6.08 5.41 18.85
C TYR A 102 -6.91 4.14 19.06
N VAL A 103 -7.92 3.91 18.24
CA VAL A 103 -8.74 2.69 18.26
C VAL A 103 -7.89 1.47 17.89
N SER A 104 -7.07 1.59 16.84
CA SER A 104 -6.12 0.53 16.45
C SER A 104 -5.10 0.27 17.55
N PHE A 105 -4.50 1.33 18.11
CA PHE A 105 -3.56 1.23 19.22
C PHE A 105 -4.15 0.51 20.44
N ALA A 106 -5.43 0.78 20.77
CA ALA A 106 -6.09 0.09 21.86
C ALA A 106 -6.15 -1.43 21.66
N GLY A 107 -6.38 -1.88 20.41
CA GLY A 107 -6.36 -3.30 20.04
C GLY A 107 -4.96 -3.92 20.10
N ASP A 108 -3.97 -3.22 19.56
CA ASP A 108 -2.58 -3.69 19.51
C ASP A 108 -1.96 -3.81 20.92
N LEU A 109 -2.33 -2.90 21.80
CA LEU A 109 -1.82 -2.86 23.19
C LEU A 109 -2.37 -3.98 24.09
N LEU A 110 -3.47 -4.65 23.73
CA LEU A 110 -4.05 -5.74 24.54
C LEU A 110 -3.02 -6.84 24.84
N SER A 111 -2.30 -7.30 23.83
CA SER A 111 -1.30 -8.36 23.94
C SER A 111 0.10 -7.89 24.36
N ARG A 112 0.24 -6.58 24.65
CA ARG A 112 1.54 -5.99 25.05
C ARG A 112 1.81 -6.02 26.55
N GLY A 113 0.88 -6.55 27.34
CA GLY A 113 1.04 -6.75 28.77
C GLY A 113 -0.29 -6.80 29.50
N THR A 114 -0.36 -7.59 30.54
CA THR A 114 -1.52 -7.71 31.44
C THR A 114 -1.13 -7.26 32.84
N LYS A 115 -2.10 -7.30 33.76
CA LYS A 115 -1.80 -7.08 35.20
C LYS A 115 -0.91 -8.13 35.80
N THR A 116 -0.81 -9.33 35.17
CA THR A 116 -0.10 -10.49 35.70
C THR A 116 1.11 -10.90 34.86
N LYS A 117 1.20 -10.46 33.60
CA LYS A 117 2.24 -10.88 32.64
C LYS A 117 2.76 -9.70 31.83
N THR A 118 4.05 -9.68 31.62
CA THR A 118 4.71 -8.83 30.63
C THR A 118 4.48 -9.36 29.21
N LYS A 119 4.78 -8.53 28.19
CA LYS A 119 4.74 -8.95 26.78
C LYS A 119 5.59 -10.21 26.52
N ALA A 120 6.81 -10.25 27.03
CA ALA A 120 7.72 -11.39 26.85
C ALA A 120 7.18 -12.68 27.51
N GLU A 121 6.50 -12.58 28.65
CA GLU A 121 5.86 -13.73 29.32
C GLU A 121 4.63 -14.22 28.55
N ILE A 122 3.85 -13.30 27.95
CA ILE A 122 2.74 -13.64 27.07
C ILE A 122 3.26 -14.42 25.86
N ASP A 123 4.25 -13.88 25.14
CA ASP A 123 4.82 -14.52 23.96
C ASP A 123 5.39 -15.89 24.29
N LYS A 124 6.21 -15.98 25.34
CA LYS A 124 6.79 -17.24 25.80
C LYS A 124 5.72 -18.28 26.14
N SER A 125 4.60 -17.86 26.77
CA SER A 125 3.52 -18.77 27.13
C SER A 125 2.81 -19.33 25.92
N ILE A 126 2.63 -18.53 24.86
CA ILE A 126 2.01 -18.92 23.60
C ILE A 126 2.94 -19.80 22.78
N ASP A 127 4.21 -19.41 22.65
CA ASP A 127 5.22 -20.14 21.87
C ASP A 127 5.49 -21.54 22.47
N GLN A 128 5.54 -21.66 23.80
CA GLN A 128 5.77 -22.94 24.48
C GLN A 128 4.72 -24.02 24.19
N ILE A 129 3.50 -23.61 23.83
CA ILE A 129 2.41 -24.54 23.50
C ILE A 129 2.12 -24.62 21.99
N GLY A 130 2.92 -23.92 21.16
CA GLY A 130 2.71 -23.84 19.72
C GLY A 130 1.34 -23.26 19.34
N ALA A 131 0.85 -22.32 20.14
CA ALA A 131 -0.42 -21.64 19.92
C ALA A 131 -0.24 -20.37 19.10
N SER A 132 -1.36 -19.78 18.68
CA SER A 132 -1.42 -18.46 18.10
C SER A 132 -2.33 -17.59 18.96
N LEU A 133 -1.93 -16.34 19.19
CA LEU A 133 -2.73 -15.30 19.84
C LEU A 133 -2.59 -14.02 19.02
N SER A 134 -3.70 -13.39 18.64
CA SER A 134 -3.72 -12.10 17.97
C SER A 134 -4.83 -11.22 18.51
N THR A 135 -4.57 -9.91 18.53
CA THR A 135 -5.48 -8.89 19.07
C THR A 135 -5.65 -7.76 18.06
N SER A 136 -6.83 -7.17 18.07
CA SER A 136 -7.14 -5.93 17.35
C SER A 136 -8.26 -5.18 18.07
N SER A 137 -8.63 -4.01 17.60
CA SER A 137 -9.79 -3.27 18.11
C SER A 137 -11.13 -4.01 17.93
N ASN A 138 -11.18 -4.98 17.01
CA ASN A 138 -12.41 -5.68 16.62
C ASN A 138 -12.46 -7.12 17.07
N PHE A 139 -11.36 -7.72 17.47
CA PHE A 139 -11.33 -9.12 17.92
C PHE A 139 -10.12 -9.45 18.79
N VAL A 140 -10.27 -10.55 19.54
CA VAL A 140 -9.18 -11.31 20.17
C VAL A 140 -9.32 -12.76 19.70
N PHE A 141 -8.28 -13.28 19.08
CA PHE A 141 -8.26 -14.64 18.52
C PHE A 141 -7.16 -15.48 19.15
N GLY A 142 -7.47 -16.72 19.49
CA GLY A 142 -6.52 -17.70 19.96
C GLY A 142 -6.78 -19.08 19.36
N SER A 143 -5.71 -19.85 19.07
CA SER A 143 -5.81 -21.20 18.55
C SER A 143 -4.68 -22.08 19.05
N SER A 144 -5.00 -23.32 19.46
CA SER A 144 -4.01 -24.29 19.91
C SER A 144 -4.46 -25.75 19.64
N LEU A 145 -3.58 -26.69 19.92
CA LEU A 145 -4.03 -28.07 20.08
C LEU A 145 -4.96 -28.18 21.30
N THR A 146 -5.98 -29.03 21.24
CA THR A 146 -7.00 -29.22 22.29
C THR A 146 -6.38 -29.49 23.68
N LYS A 147 -5.29 -30.27 23.74
CA LYS A 147 -4.57 -30.54 25.01
C LYS A 147 -3.97 -29.30 25.68
N HIS A 148 -3.85 -28.19 24.96
CA HIS A 148 -3.28 -26.93 25.46
C HIS A 148 -4.31 -25.80 25.59
N GLN A 149 -5.61 -26.09 25.35
CA GLN A 149 -6.66 -25.10 25.35
C GLN A 149 -6.73 -24.28 26.65
N ASP A 150 -6.59 -24.91 27.81
CA ASP A 150 -6.65 -24.21 29.10
C ASP A 150 -5.50 -23.19 29.24
N LYS A 151 -4.27 -23.57 28.83
CA LYS A 151 -3.12 -22.65 28.86
C LYS A 151 -3.31 -21.48 27.89
N LEU A 152 -3.87 -21.74 26.70
CA LEU A 152 -4.22 -20.68 25.76
C LEU A 152 -5.26 -19.73 26.36
N LEU A 153 -6.34 -20.29 26.94
CA LEU A 153 -7.43 -19.50 27.49
C LEU A 153 -7.05 -18.72 28.74
N ASP A 154 -6.15 -19.24 29.58
CA ASP A 154 -5.56 -18.52 30.70
C ASP A 154 -4.85 -17.22 30.24
N VAL A 155 -4.12 -17.30 29.11
CA VAL A 155 -3.44 -16.12 28.52
C VAL A 155 -4.43 -15.23 27.79
N MET A 156 -5.30 -15.80 26.93
CA MET A 156 -6.24 -15.06 26.10
C MET A 156 -7.25 -14.28 26.95
N SER A 157 -7.80 -14.90 28.00
CA SER A 157 -8.74 -14.23 28.91
C SER A 157 -8.06 -13.13 29.73
N ASP A 158 -6.81 -13.33 30.17
CA ASP A 158 -6.06 -12.31 30.88
C ASP A 158 -5.72 -11.11 29.97
N VAL A 159 -5.32 -11.36 28.73
CA VAL A 159 -5.09 -10.32 27.69
C VAL A 159 -6.38 -9.54 27.41
N LEU A 160 -7.53 -10.21 27.31
CA LEU A 160 -8.80 -9.56 27.04
C LEU A 160 -9.34 -8.79 28.26
N LEU A 161 -9.29 -9.39 29.47
CA LEU A 161 -9.99 -8.87 30.64
C LEU A 161 -9.12 -7.99 31.55
N ASN A 162 -7.81 -8.15 31.50
CA ASN A 162 -6.86 -7.51 32.40
C ASN A 162 -5.67 -6.82 31.71
N PRO A 163 -5.82 -6.20 30.52
CA PRO A 163 -4.70 -5.51 29.89
C PRO A 163 -4.17 -4.39 30.79
N SER A 164 -2.86 -4.20 30.81
CA SER A 164 -2.21 -3.17 31.64
C SER A 164 -1.89 -1.89 30.88
N PHE A 165 -1.83 -1.95 29.56
CA PHE A 165 -1.46 -0.84 28.68
C PHE A 165 -0.13 -0.17 29.12
N PRO A 166 1.01 -0.89 29.06
CA PRO A 166 2.29 -0.34 29.50
C PRO A 166 2.71 0.85 28.64
N SER A 167 3.20 1.93 29.25
CA SER A 167 3.63 3.13 28.54
C SER A 167 4.81 2.86 27.58
N GLU A 168 5.74 2.02 27.99
CA GLU A 168 6.89 1.63 27.15
C GLU A 168 6.43 0.90 25.85
N GLU A 169 5.44 0.02 25.96
CA GLU A 169 4.89 -0.68 24.79
C GLU A 169 4.05 0.27 23.91
N PHE A 170 3.36 1.24 24.53
CA PHE A 170 2.66 2.28 23.79
C PHE A 170 3.64 3.10 22.92
N ASP A 171 4.78 3.50 23.48
CA ASP A 171 5.82 4.24 22.74
C ASP A 171 6.40 3.41 21.59
N LYS A 172 6.57 2.09 21.80
CA LYS A 172 7.00 1.17 20.72
C LYS A 172 5.96 1.07 19.59
N VAL A 173 4.67 0.92 19.93
CA VAL A 173 3.57 0.88 18.94
C VAL A 173 3.53 2.20 18.17
N LYS A 174 3.66 3.33 18.87
CA LYS A 174 3.70 4.65 18.26
C LYS A 174 4.85 4.79 17.26
N LYS A 175 6.06 4.39 17.65
CA LYS A 175 7.23 4.40 16.76
C LYS A 175 7.04 3.48 15.53
N GLN A 176 6.46 2.28 15.73
CA GLN A 176 6.15 1.35 14.64
C GLN A 176 5.11 1.94 13.67
N SER A 177 4.07 2.60 14.20
CA SER A 177 3.05 3.24 13.36
C SER A 177 3.63 4.39 12.54
N LEU A 178 4.44 5.26 13.14
CA LEU A 178 5.12 6.35 12.42
C LEU A 178 6.01 5.81 11.28
N SER A 179 6.77 4.74 11.54
CA SER A 179 7.57 4.09 10.50
C SER A 179 6.71 3.49 9.38
N GLY A 180 5.56 2.90 9.72
CA GLY A 180 4.60 2.39 8.74
C GLY A 180 3.99 3.50 7.87
N ILE A 181 3.66 4.65 8.45
CA ILE A 181 3.16 5.82 7.72
C ILE A 181 4.21 6.33 6.74
N GLN A 182 5.47 6.45 7.15
CA GLN A 182 6.57 6.87 6.28
C GLN A 182 6.72 5.96 5.05
N GLN A 183 6.55 4.66 5.23
CA GLN A 183 6.57 3.70 4.11
C GLN A 183 5.33 3.81 3.23
N SER A 184 4.15 3.97 3.83
CA SER A 184 2.88 3.95 3.11
C SER A 184 2.61 5.21 2.28
N LYS A 185 3.17 6.36 2.68
CA LYS A 185 3.03 7.62 1.92
C LYS A 185 3.66 7.59 0.53
N ASP A 186 4.50 6.58 0.27
CA ASP A 186 5.13 6.38 -1.04
C ASP A 186 4.43 5.31 -1.90
N ASP A 187 3.46 4.57 -1.35
CA ASP A 187 2.68 3.59 -2.10
C ASP A 187 1.48 4.24 -2.82
N PRO A 188 1.45 4.22 -4.18
CA PRO A 188 0.37 4.85 -4.95
C PRO A 188 -1.02 4.28 -4.64
N ASN A 189 -1.12 3.01 -4.26
CA ASN A 189 -2.41 2.41 -3.89
C ASN A 189 -2.92 2.92 -2.55
N THR A 190 -2.04 3.11 -1.59
CA THR A 190 -2.36 3.71 -0.28
C THR A 190 -2.78 5.17 -0.45
N ILE A 191 -2.04 5.94 -1.23
CA ILE A 191 -2.40 7.33 -1.58
C ILE A 191 -3.80 7.37 -2.21
N ALA A 192 -4.05 6.54 -3.22
CA ALA A 192 -5.35 6.46 -3.87
C ALA A 192 -6.48 6.04 -2.90
N ALA A 193 -6.18 5.21 -1.89
CA ALA A 193 -7.15 4.83 -0.87
C ALA A 193 -7.45 5.99 0.11
N ASN A 194 -6.43 6.74 0.52
CA ASN A 194 -6.60 7.92 1.38
C ASN A 194 -7.44 9.00 0.68
N VAL A 195 -7.09 9.35 -0.55
CA VAL A 195 -7.87 10.32 -1.36
C VAL A 195 -9.31 9.82 -1.55
N ALA A 196 -9.49 8.52 -1.88
CA ALA A 196 -10.83 7.93 -2.03
C ALA A 196 -11.66 8.01 -0.74
N GLY A 197 -11.05 7.78 0.42
CA GLY A 197 -11.69 7.94 1.71
C GLY A 197 -12.24 9.36 1.88
N ILE A 198 -11.39 10.35 1.73
CA ILE A 198 -11.73 11.77 1.88
C ILE A 198 -12.83 12.20 0.90
N VAL A 199 -12.68 11.91 -0.39
CA VAL A 199 -13.63 12.41 -1.40
C VAL A 199 -14.96 11.67 -1.38
N ASN A 200 -14.99 10.40 -0.94
CA ASN A 200 -16.22 9.63 -0.83
C ASN A 200 -17.00 9.93 0.45
N TYR A 201 -16.31 10.16 1.56
CA TYR A 201 -16.96 10.18 2.86
C TYR A 201 -16.82 11.50 3.61
N GLY A 202 -15.86 12.34 3.23
CA GLY A 202 -15.48 13.55 3.98
C GLY A 202 -14.54 13.25 5.14
N ALA A 203 -13.75 14.26 5.53
CA ALA A 203 -12.75 14.13 6.60
C ALA A 203 -13.35 13.85 7.98
N ASP A 204 -14.61 14.25 8.20
CA ASP A 204 -15.32 14.08 9.48
C ASP A 204 -16.10 12.75 9.59
N HIS A 205 -15.90 11.84 8.64
CA HIS A 205 -16.52 10.53 8.64
C HIS A 205 -15.48 9.45 8.92
N PRO A 206 -15.79 8.38 9.70
CA PRO A 206 -14.81 7.35 10.07
C PRO A 206 -14.18 6.61 8.88
N TYR A 207 -14.82 6.62 7.70
CA TYR A 207 -14.27 6.03 6.48
C TYR A 207 -13.49 7.01 5.60
N GLY A 208 -13.58 8.31 5.91
CA GLY A 208 -12.77 9.35 5.28
C GLY A 208 -11.61 9.83 6.14
N GLU A 209 -11.58 9.44 7.39
CA GLU A 209 -10.50 9.78 8.31
C GLU A 209 -9.20 9.06 7.93
N VAL A 210 -8.10 9.80 7.89
CA VAL A 210 -6.77 9.28 7.53
C VAL A 210 -5.83 9.43 8.73
N VAL A 211 -5.14 8.33 9.05
CA VAL A 211 -4.11 8.34 10.09
C VAL A 211 -2.84 8.98 9.54
N THR A 212 -2.37 10.04 10.18
CA THR A 212 -1.18 10.80 9.80
C THR A 212 -0.13 10.79 10.91
N GLU A 213 1.07 11.29 10.62
CA GLU A 213 2.10 11.46 11.64
C GLU A 213 1.64 12.39 12.76
N GLU A 214 0.88 13.44 12.41
CA GLU A 214 0.33 14.42 13.37
C GLU A 214 -0.67 13.74 14.30
N THR A 215 -1.65 13.00 13.75
CA THR A 215 -2.65 12.31 14.56
C THR A 215 -2.04 11.25 15.45
N VAL A 216 -1.08 10.44 14.93
CA VAL A 216 -0.34 9.45 15.72
C VAL A 216 0.45 10.12 16.83
N ASN A 217 1.10 11.25 16.57
CA ASN A 217 1.81 12.01 17.60
C ASN A 217 0.87 12.58 18.67
N ALA A 218 -0.37 12.90 18.34
CA ALA A 218 -1.39 13.38 19.27
C ALA A 218 -2.05 12.26 20.10
N ILE A 219 -1.95 10.98 19.70
CA ILE A 219 -2.56 9.87 20.44
C ILE A 219 -2.07 9.85 21.88
N GLN A 220 -3.02 9.73 22.81
CA GLN A 220 -2.77 9.57 24.23
C GLN A 220 -3.12 8.15 24.70
N LEU A 221 -2.29 7.58 25.54
CA LEU A 221 -2.56 6.27 26.16
C LEU A 221 -3.90 6.23 26.91
N LYS A 222 -4.33 7.37 27.42
CA LYS A 222 -5.64 7.52 28.08
C LYS A 222 -6.79 7.22 27.11
N SER A 223 -6.74 7.71 25.88
CA SER A 223 -7.77 7.48 24.87
C SER A 223 -7.90 5.99 24.52
N CYS A 224 -6.79 5.28 24.40
CA CYS A 224 -6.77 3.83 24.20
C CYS A 224 -7.43 3.07 25.37
N LYS A 225 -7.14 3.47 26.62
CA LYS A 225 -7.75 2.88 27.82
C LYS A 225 -9.24 3.16 27.92
N GLU A 226 -9.68 4.36 27.56
CA GLU A 226 -11.08 4.74 27.56
C GLU A 226 -11.87 3.97 26.49
N TYR A 227 -11.31 3.83 25.27
CA TYR A 227 -11.89 2.99 24.22
C TYR A 227 -12.10 1.56 24.70
N TYR A 228 -11.03 0.92 25.21
CA TYR A 228 -11.12 -0.44 25.76
C TYR A 228 -12.21 -0.52 26.86
N LYS A 229 -12.21 0.39 27.81
CA LYS A 229 -13.18 0.41 28.92
C LYS A 229 -14.62 0.54 28.43
N THR A 230 -14.86 1.26 27.34
CA THR A 230 -16.20 1.53 26.80
C THR A 230 -16.69 0.39 25.91
N TYR A 231 -15.88 -0.07 24.98
CA TYR A 231 -16.33 -0.91 23.88
C TYR A 231 -16.03 -2.41 24.05
N PHE A 232 -15.07 -2.79 24.89
CA PHE A 232 -14.76 -4.20 25.16
C PHE A 232 -15.67 -4.73 26.25
N LYS A 233 -16.90 -5.08 25.87
CA LYS A 233 -17.96 -5.54 26.76
C LYS A 233 -18.58 -6.84 26.25
N PRO A 234 -18.99 -7.78 27.15
CA PRO A 234 -19.56 -9.05 26.75
C PRO A 234 -20.88 -8.88 25.97
N ASN A 235 -21.71 -7.94 26.39
CA ASN A 235 -23.00 -7.64 25.73
C ASN A 235 -22.85 -6.90 24.37
N ASN A 236 -21.63 -6.69 23.91
CA ASN A 236 -21.26 -6.16 22.60
C ASN A 236 -20.34 -7.13 21.84
N ALA A 237 -20.28 -8.39 22.27
CA ALA A 237 -19.31 -9.35 21.74
C ALA A 237 -19.97 -10.71 21.41
N TYR A 238 -19.31 -11.42 20.54
CA TYR A 238 -19.58 -12.81 20.16
C TYR A 238 -18.33 -13.63 20.48
N LEU A 239 -18.50 -14.73 21.24
CA LEU A 239 -17.47 -15.73 21.42
C LEU A 239 -17.72 -16.88 20.44
N THR A 240 -16.83 -17.08 19.49
CA THR A 240 -16.89 -18.17 18.55
C THR A 240 -15.90 -19.25 18.96
N ILE A 241 -16.35 -20.49 19.15
CA ILE A 241 -15.55 -21.66 19.53
C ILE A 241 -15.65 -22.69 18.41
N VAL A 242 -14.52 -23.05 17.79
CA VAL A 242 -14.49 -23.95 16.64
C VAL A 242 -13.41 -24.99 16.80
N GLY A 243 -13.75 -26.26 16.70
CA GLY A 243 -12.77 -27.34 16.70
C GLY A 243 -13.16 -28.56 17.54
N ASP A 244 -12.15 -29.26 18.04
CA ASP A 244 -12.28 -30.47 18.81
C ASP A 244 -12.72 -30.16 20.26
N VAL A 245 -13.99 -29.87 20.39
CA VAL A 245 -14.65 -29.49 21.64
C VAL A 245 -16.13 -29.85 21.53
N THR A 246 -16.73 -30.42 22.60
CA THR A 246 -18.17 -30.71 22.68
C THR A 246 -18.92 -29.51 23.25
N LEU A 247 -20.23 -29.40 22.97
CA LEU A 247 -21.08 -28.31 23.50
C LEU A 247 -21.03 -28.19 25.04
N PRO A 248 -21.09 -29.28 25.82
CA PRO A 248 -20.93 -29.19 27.29
C PRO A 248 -19.58 -28.61 27.72
N GLN A 249 -18.49 -29.02 27.03
CA GLN A 249 -17.14 -28.47 27.29
C GLN A 249 -17.07 -26.99 26.92
N ALA A 250 -17.64 -26.61 25.76
CA ALA A 250 -17.69 -25.20 25.32
C ALA A 250 -18.45 -24.31 26.30
N LYS A 251 -19.60 -24.80 26.83
CA LYS A 251 -20.36 -24.09 27.86
C LYS A 251 -19.56 -23.89 29.14
N ALA A 252 -18.95 -24.96 29.65
CA ALA A 252 -18.13 -24.89 30.86
C ALA A 252 -16.91 -23.95 30.66
N THR A 253 -16.30 -23.98 29.50
CA THR A 253 -15.17 -23.13 29.15
C THR A 253 -15.58 -21.67 29.04
N ALA A 254 -16.67 -21.36 28.32
CA ALA A 254 -17.17 -20.01 28.19
C ALA A 254 -17.52 -19.38 29.56
N GLU A 255 -18.22 -20.15 30.40
CA GLU A 255 -18.56 -19.70 31.76
C GLU A 255 -17.32 -19.48 32.62
N LYS A 256 -16.37 -20.43 32.62
CA LYS A 256 -15.12 -20.34 33.42
C LYS A 256 -14.30 -19.10 33.09
N TYR A 257 -14.08 -18.80 31.80
CA TYR A 257 -13.15 -17.78 31.39
C TYR A 257 -13.79 -16.41 31.14
N PHE A 258 -15.08 -16.38 30.77
CA PHE A 258 -15.75 -15.14 30.35
C PHE A 258 -17.02 -14.81 31.17
N GLY A 259 -17.54 -15.71 32.01
CA GLY A 259 -18.77 -15.51 32.77
C GLY A 259 -18.72 -14.31 33.74
N ASN A 260 -17.55 -14.02 34.31
CA ASN A 260 -17.35 -12.87 35.20
C ASN A 260 -17.06 -11.55 34.48
N TRP A 261 -17.03 -11.53 33.15
CA TRP A 261 -16.81 -10.32 32.38
C TRP A 261 -18.01 -9.38 32.48
N LYS A 262 -17.74 -8.13 32.93
CA LYS A 262 -18.81 -7.19 33.26
C LYS A 262 -19.39 -6.51 32.04
N LYS A 263 -20.72 -6.61 31.88
CA LYS A 263 -21.46 -5.85 30.86
C LYS A 263 -21.39 -4.33 31.10
N GLY A 264 -21.66 -3.55 30.05
CA GLY A 264 -21.65 -2.11 30.11
C GLY A 264 -22.54 -1.49 29.04
N ASN A 265 -22.69 -0.18 29.11
CA ASN A 265 -23.40 0.60 28.12
C ASN A 265 -22.46 0.89 26.94
N ILE A 266 -22.92 0.63 25.70
CA ILE A 266 -22.21 0.94 24.47
C ILE A 266 -22.87 2.17 23.85
N PRO A 267 -22.13 3.26 23.64
CA PRO A 267 -22.67 4.42 22.95
C PRO A 267 -23.14 4.09 21.54
N GLU A 268 -24.32 4.59 21.19
CA GLU A 268 -24.77 4.56 19.81
C GLU A 268 -24.05 5.67 19.02
N VAL A 269 -23.67 5.36 17.78
CA VAL A 269 -23.06 6.32 16.86
C VAL A 269 -23.85 6.33 15.56
N GLU A 270 -24.14 7.51 15.08
CA GLU A 270 -24.85 7.73 13.82
C GLU A 270 -24.01 8.66 12.94
N TYR A 271 -23.99 8.37 11.64
CA TYR A 271 -23.31 9.18 10.64
C TYR A 271 -24.27 9.46 9.48
N ASN A 272 -24.19 10.67 8.98
CA ASN A 272 -24.93 11.02 7.78
C ASN A 272 -24.44 10.21 6.58
N MET A 273 -25.37 9.85 5.69
CA MET A 273 -25.01 9.24 4.40
C MET A 273 -24.23 10.26 3.56
N PRO A 274 -23.01 9.97 3.14
CA PRO A 274 -22.24 10.86 2.28
C PRO A 274 -22.91 11.05 0.92
N SER A 275 -22.84 12.27 0.39
CA SER A 275 -23.36 12.59 -0.93
C SER A 275 -22.38 12.21 -2.03
N ARG A 276 -22.89 11.78 -3.18
CA ARG A 276 -22.09 11.65 -4.41
C ARG A 276 -21.92 13.00 -5.08
N PRO A 277 -20.89 13.22 -5.87
CA PRO A 277 -20.83 14.41 -6.73
C PRO A 277 -21.98 14.38 -7.76
N SER A 278 -22.41 15.55 -8.22
CA SER A 278 -23.48 15.67 -9.25
C SER A 278 -22.98 15.37 -10.66
N THR A 279 -21.69 15.57 -10.90
CA THR A 279 -20.94 15.30 -12.13
C THR A 279 -19.66 14.54 -11.77
N PRO A 280 -18.99 13.87 -12.73
CA PRO A 280 -17.70 13.25 -12.44
C PRO A 280 -16.72 14.26 -11.90
N LYS A 281 -15.94 13.86 -10.89
CA LYS A 281 -14.89 14.68 -10.26
C LYS A 281 -13.55 13.98 -10.34
N VAL A 282 -12.54 14.70 -10.85
CA VAL A 282 -11.17 14.20 -10.93
C VAL A 282 -10.38 14.69 -9.72
N SER A 283 -9.89 13.72 -8.94
CA SER A 283 -9.00 13.94 -7.80
C SER A 283 -7.62 13.37 -8.13
N PHE A 284 -6.61 14.21 -8.13
CA PHE A 284 -5.25 13.84 -8.52
C PHE A 284 -4.27 13.96 -7.35
N SER A 285 -3.43 12.94 -7.18
CA SER A 285 -2.28 13.05 -6.30
C SER A 285 -0.99 12.79 -7.08
N ASN A 286 -0.05 13.73 -6.99
CA ASN A 286 1.21 13.61 -7.70
C ASN A 286 2.13 12.58 -7.05
N LYS A 287 2.58 11.62 -7.84
CA LYS A 287 3.70 10.72 -7.50
C LYS A 287 4.76 10.89 -8.57
N GLU A 288 5.69 11.76 -8.27
CA GLU A 288 6.77 12.11 -9.19
C GLU A 288 7.62 10.87 -9.54
N GLY A 289 8.02 10.78 -10.80
CA GLY A 289 8.78 9.64 -11.31
C GLY A 289 8.00 8.31 -11.39
N ALA A 290 6.71 8.30 -11.07
CA ALA A 290 5.89 7.11 -11.27
C ALA A 290 5.76 6.80 -12.77
N VAL A 291 6.08 5.58 -13.16
CA VAL A 291 5.91 5.08 -14.55
C VAL A 291 4.52 4.50 -14.80
N GLN A 292 3.75 4.34 -13.75
CA GLN A 292 2.35 3.87 -13.79
C GLN A 292 1.47 4.79 -12.96
N SER A 293 0.23 4.95 -13.41
CA SER A 293 -0.83 5.61 -12.67
C SER A 293 -1.76 4.59 -12.03
N VAL A 294 -2.13 4.81 -10.78
CA VAL A 294 -3.29 4.12 -10.17
C VAL A 294 -4.53 4.90 -10.55
N VAL A 295 -5.46 4.26 -11.23
CA VAL A 295 -6.77 4.81 -11.60
C VAL A 295 -7.84 4.13 -10.76
N ARG A 296 -8.75 4.93 -10.19
CA ARG A 296 -9.87 4.43 -9.40
C ARG A 296 -11.12 5.27 -9.65
N LEU A 297 -12.23 4.59 -10.00
CA LEU A 297 -13.56 5.18 -10.08
C LEU A 297 -14.36 4.66 -8.88
N THR A 298 -14.83 5.54 -8.00
CA THR A 298 -15.42 5.13 -6.72
C THR A 298 -16.48 6.12 -6.24
N TYR A 299 -17.40 5.62 -5.41
CA TYR A 299 -18.42 6.43 -4.73
C TYR A 299 -19.10 5.64 -3.62
N PRO A 300 -19.71 6.33 -2.62
CA PRO A 300 -20.52 5.71 -1.58
C PRO A 300 -21.84 5.18 -2.15
N ILE A 301 -22.33 4.08 -1.58
CA ILE A 301 -23.63 3.48 -1.91
C ILE A 301 -24.42 3.15 -0.66
N GLU A 302 -25.73 3.21 -0.73
CA GLU A 302 -26.61 2.69 0.30
C GLU A 302 -26.95 1.23 0.01
N MET A 303 -26.23 0.31 0.65
CA MET A 303 -26.48 -1.13 0.54
C MET A 303 -26.10 -1.84 1.82
N LYS A 304 -27.05 -2.53 2.43
CA LYS A 304 -26.84 -3.27 3.69
C LYS A 304 -26.41 -4.72 3.40
N PRO A 305 -25.56 -5.31 4.26
CA PRO A 305 -25.23 -6.73 4.21
C PRO A 305 -26.48 -7.61 4.26
N GLY A 306 -26.51 -8.70 3.48
CA GLY A 306 -27.60 -9.68 3.48
C GLY A 306 -28.87 -9.26 2.72
N SER A 307 -28.95 -8.02 2.24
CA SER A 307 -30.08 -7.58 1.42
C SER A 307 -30.17 -8.35 0.09
N LYS A 308 -31.36 -8.40 -0.50
CA LYS A 308 -31.56 -8.99 -1.84
C LYS A 308 -30.65 -8.32 -2.88
N GLU A 309 -30.49 -7.00 -2.78
CA GLU A 309 -29.62 -6.22 -3.66
C GLU A 309 -28.14 -6.64 -3.52
N ALA A 310 -27.69 -7.02 -2.34
CA ALA A 310 -26.31 -7.48 -2.12
C ALA A 310 -26.01 -8.78 -2.89
N LEU A 311 -26.96 -9.71 -2.98
CA LEU A 311 -26.81 -10.91 -3.78
C LEU A 311 -26.78 -10.58 -5.29
N HIS A 312 -27.73 -9.78 -5.77
CA HIS A 312 -27.80 -9.40 -7.17
C HIS A 312 -26.57 -8.60 -7.59
N SER A 313 -26.07 -7.72 -6.71
CA SER A 313 -24.84 -6.95 -6.95
C SER A 313 -23.59 -7.83 -7.01
N SER A 314 -23.56 -8.93 -6.26
CA SER A 314 -22.44 -9.89 -6.35
C SER A 314 -22.40 -10.57 -7.71
N VAL A 315 -23.57 -10.93 -8.27
CA VAL A 315 -23.66 -11.50 -9.63
C VAL A 315 -23.26 -10.46 -10.67
N MET A 316 -23.81 -9.24 -10.59
CA MET A 316 -23.46 -8.13 -11.46
C MET A 316 -21.96 -7.85 -11.45
N ASN A 317 -21.38 -7.70 -10.26
CA ASN A 317 -19.97 -7.38 -10.12
C ASN A 317 -19.07 -8.52 -10.62
N SER A 318 -19.47 -9.78 -10.49
CA SER A 318 -18.75 -10.92 -11.06
C SER A 318 -18.57 -10.80 -12.57
N VAL A 319 -19.56 -10.22 -13.27
CA VAL A 319 -19.50 -9.96 -14.71
C VAL A 319 -18.68 -8.70 -15.01
N LEU A 320 -18.80 -7.64 -14.21
CA LEU A 320 -18.10 -6.38 -14.47
C LEU A 320 -16.59 -6.51 -14.23
N GLY A 321 -16.17 -6.86 -13.04
CA GLY A 321 -14.73 -6.90 -12.70
C GLY A 321 -14.39 -7.68 -11.43
N GLY A 322 -15.37 -8.38 -10.81
CA GLY A 322 -15.15 -9.23 -9.64
C GLY A 322 -14.68 -10.63 -10.00
N GLY A 323 -14.86 -11.08 -11.23
CA GLY A 323 -14.34 -12.35 -11.74
C GLY A 323 -12.83 -12.26 -12.03
N VAL A 324 -12.07 -13.32 -11.68
CA VAL A 324 -10.60 -13.26 -11.73
C VAL A 324 -10.07 -13.00 -13.14
N PHE A 325 -10.60 -13.67 -14.18
CA PHE A 325 -10.15 -13.54 -15.56
C PHE A 325 -11.28 -13.28 -16.57
N LEU A 326 -12.54 -13.43 -16.19
CA LEU A 326 -13.68 -13.36 -17.08
C LEU A 326 -14.49 -12.06 -16.93
N GLY A 327 -14.11 -11.17 -16.02
CA GLY A 327 -14.77 -9.88 -15.86
C GLY A 327 -14.49 -8.97 -17.06
N ARG A 328 -15.51 -8.20 -17.48
CA ARG A 328 -15.44 -7.27 -18.64
C ARG A 328 -14.26 -6.31 -18.53
N LEU A 329 -13.99 -5.75 -17.36
CA LEU A 329 -12.85 -4.88 -17.12
C LEU A 329 -11.50 -5.59 -17.37
N MET A 330 -11.39 -6.85 -16.95
CA MET A 330 -10.17 -7.62 -17.17
C MET A 330 -9.98 -7.93 -18.66
N GLN A 331 -11.04 -8.38 -19.34
CA GLN A 331 -11.01 -8.67 -20.78
C GLN A 331 -10.66 -7.43 -21.59
N ASN A 332 -11.30 -6.30 -21.32
CA ASN A 332 -11.07 -5.05 -22.05
C ASN A 332 -9.66 -4.49 -21.77
N LEU A 333 -9.36 -4.11 -20.52
CA LEU A 333 -8.13 -3.36 -20.21
C LEU A 333 -6.86 -4.22 -20.26
N ARG A 334 -6.95 -5.52 -19.94
CA ARG A 334 -5.79 -6.41 -19.94
C ARG A 334 -5.65 -7.17 -21.26
N GLU A 335 -6.66 -7.97 -21.62
CA GLU A 335 -6.51 -8.92 -22.75
C GLU A 335 -6.58 -8.19 -24.09
N ASP A 336 -7.55 -7.28 -24.28
CA ASP A 336 -7.74 -6.60 -25.58
C ASP A 336 -6.78 -5.40 -25.76
N LYS A 337 -6.60 -4.58 -24.71
CA LYS A 337 -5.85 -3.32 -24.80
C LYS A 337 -4.42 -3.40 -24.25
N ALA A 338 -4.11 -4.38 -23.44
CA ALA A 338 -2.81 -4.51 -22.76
C ALA A 338 -2.38 -3.23 -21.96
N TYR A 339 -3.34 -2.51 -21.37
CA TYR A 339 -3.08 -1.30 -20.60
C TYR A 339 -2.60 -1.59 -19.18
N THR A 340 -2.96 -2.76 -18.65
CA THR A 340 -2.71 -3.16 -17.26
C THR A 340 -2.46 -4.66 -17.12
N TYR A 341 -1.86 -5.07 -16.02
CA TYR A 341 -1.82 -6.48 -15.60
C TYR A 341 -3.12 -6.95 -14.92
N GLY A 342 -4.00 -6.01 -14.52
CA GLY A 342 -5.27 -6.37 -13.93
C GLY A 342 -6.16 -5.16 -13.67
N ALA A 343 -7.43 -5.28 -14.06
CA ALA A 343 -8.48 -4.33 -13.75
C ALA A 343 -9.61 -5.05 -13.01
N ARG A 344 -10.13 -4.43 -11.97
CA ARG A 344 -11.12 -5.06 -11.08
C ARG A 344 -12.21 -4.07 -10.67
N SER A 345 -13.36 -4.60 -10.30
CA SER A 345 -14.38 -3.86 -9.57
C SER A 345 -14.82 -4.60 -8.31
N SER A 346 -15.33 -3.84 -7.36
CA SER A 346 -15.96 -4.35 -6.15
C SER A 346 -17.18 -3.51 -5.79
N ILE A 347 -18.20 -4.16 -5.25
CA ILE A 347 -19.34 -3.52 -4.64
C ILE A 347 -19.46 -4.10 -3.23
N SER A 348 -19.42 -3.24 -2.23
CA SER A 348 -19.27 -3.65 -0.83
C SER A 348 -20.44 -3.13 0.01
N PRO A 349 -21.42 -4.01 0.33
CA PRO A 349 -22.44 -3.68 1.31
C PRO A 349 -21.81 -3.41 2.69
N ASN A 350 -22.35 -2.44 3.41
CA ASN A 350 -21.84 -2.10 4.74
C ASN A 350 -22.96 -1.63 5.68
N ARG A 351 -22.75 -1.72 7.00
CA ARG A 351 -23.72 -1.30 8.01
C ARG A 351 -23.89 0.21 8.07
N LEU A 352 -22.82 0.96 7.82
CA LEU A 352 -22.84 2.43 7.76
C LEU A 352 -23.05 2.86 6.30
N VAL A 353 -22.03 2.76 5.49
CA VAL A 353 -22.02 3.21 4.10
C VAL A 353 -21.29 2.19 3.26
N GLY A 354 -21.95 1.61 2.27
CA GLY A 354 -21.31 0.75 1.29
C GLY A 354 -20.51 1.55 0.25
N SER A 355 -19.80 0.85 -0.63
CA SER A 355 -19.03 1.48 -1.70
C SER A 355 -19.05 0.69 -2.99
N PHE A 356 -18.93 1.41 -4.10
CA PHE A 356 -18.50 0.89 -5.39
C PHE A 356 -17.07 1.34 -5.65
N ASN A 357 -16.26 0.47 -6.22
CA ASN A 357 -14.92 0.78 -6.64
C ASN A 357 -14.54 -0.02 -7.89
N ALA A 358 -13.98 0.65 -8.90
CA ALA A 358 -13.34 0.03 -10.07
C ALA A 358 -11.93 0.59 -10.19
N SER A 359 -10.90 -0.24 -10.37
CA SER A 359 -9.50 0.22 -10.31
C SER A 359 -8.54 -0.63 -11.13
N ALA A 360 -7.46 0.01 -11.59
CA ALA A 360 -6.29 -0.62 -12.20
C ALA A 360 -5.04 0.23 -11.98
N SER A 361 -3.87 -0.42 -12.07
CA SER A 361 -2.59 0.27 -12.29
C SER A 361 -2.26 0.18 -13.77
N VAL A 362 -2.05 1.31 -14.43
CA VAL A 362 -1.87 1.41 -15.88
C VAL A 362 -0.62 2.23 -16.20
N ARG A 363 -0.03 2.05 -17.39
CA ARG A 363 1.07 2.91 -17.82
C ARG A 363 0.58 4.36 -17.98
N ASN A 364 1.42 5.34 -17.66
CA ASN A 364 1.07 6.77 -17.71
C ASN A 364 0.50 7.20 -19.05
N GLU A 365 1.08 6.72 -20.16
CA GLU A 365 0.68 7.04 -21.53
C GLU A 365 -0.77 6.69 -21.87
N VAL A 366 -1.35 5.65 -21.19
CA VAL A 366 -2.70 5.13 -21.42
C VAL A 366 -3.67 5.41 -20.25
N THR A 367 -3.30 6.29 -19.33
CA THR A 367 -4.12 6.60 -18.15
C THR A 367 -5.50 7.14 -18.54
N ASP A 368 -5.55 8.13 -19.40
CA ASP A 368 -6.78 8.73 -19.91
C ASP A 368 -7.61 7.74 -20.74
N SER A 369 -6.97 6.95 -21.59
CA SER A 369 -7.61 5.90 -22.37
C SER A 369 -8.20 4.81 -21.46
N SER A 370 -7.52 4.47 -20.36
CA SER A 370 -8.02 3.52 -19.37
C SER A 370 -9.30 4.02 -18.67
N ILE A 371 -9.37 5.32 -18.36
CA ILE A 371 -10.58 5.93 -17.79
C ILE A 371 -11.74 5.83 -18.78
N VAL A 372 -11.50 6.08 -20.08
CA VAL A 372 -12.52 5.88 -21.13
C VAL A 372 -13.05 4.45 -21.11
N GLU A 373 -12.16 3.46 -21.03
CA GLU A 373 -12.58 2.06 -21.03
C GLU A 373 -13.31 1.66 -19.73
N PHE A 374 -12.94 2.21 -18.58
CA PHE A 374 -13.71 2.04 -17.34
C PHE A 374 -15.12 2.58 -17.48
N ILE A 375 -15.27 3.81 -17.97
CA ILE A 375 -16.55 4.46 -18.21
C ILE A 375 -17.37 3.63 -19.21
N TYR A 376 -16.76 3.21 -20.31
CA TYR A 376 -17.41 2.39 -21.34
C TYR A 376 -17.98 1.08 -20.76
N GLU A 377 -17.20 0.32 -20.00
CA GLU A 377 -17.68 -0.95 -19.44
C GLU A 377 -18.71 -0.74 -18.31
N MET A 378 -18.60 0.34 -17.54
CA MET A 378 -19.61 0.73 -16.55
C MET A 378 -20.92 1.09 -17.23
N ASP A 379 -20.90 1.91 -18.26
CA ASP A 379 -22.10 2.34 -19.01
C ASP A 379 -22.71 1.16 -19.76
N ARG A 380 -21.89 0.32 -20.36
CA ARG A 380 -22.33 -0.92 -21.01
C ARG A 380 -23.01 -1.86 -20.00
N MET A 381 -22.44 -2.00 -18.79
CA MET A 381 -23.03 -2.81 -17.73
C MET A 381 -24.40 -2.27 -17.29
N ALA A 382 -24.55 -0.95 -17.21
CA ALA A 382 -25.80 -0.29 -16.83
C ALA A 382 -26.86 -0.31 -17.94
N ASN A 383 -26.47 -0.24 -19.23
CA ASN A 383 -27.41 -0.01 -20.33
C ASN A 383 -27.68 -1.25 -21.19
N GLU A 384 -26.77 -2.23 -21.22
CA GLU A 384 -26.90 -3.44 -22.01
C GLU A 384 -27.15 -4.66 -21.14
N PRO A 385 -28.12 -5.54 -21.50
CA PRO A 385 -28.31 -6.80 -20.79
C PRO A 385 -27.08 -7.70 -20.98
N ILE A 386 -26.72 -8.41 -19.94
CA ILE A 386 -25.65 -9.44 -20.01
C ILE A 386 -26.12 -10.64 -20.81
N SER A 387 -25.21 -11.42 -21.36
CA SER A 387 -25.57 -12.67 -22.05
C SER A 387 -25.98 -13.76 -21.04
N ASN A 388 -26.73 -14.76 -21.52
CA ASN A 388 -27.04 -15.96 -20.73
C ASN A 388 -25.76 -16.68 -20.25
N ASN A 389 -24.73 -16.69 -21.09
CA ASN A 389 -23.45 -17.30 -20.76
C ASN A 389 -22.74 -16.55 -19.61
N ASP A 390 -22.72 -15.21 -19.65
CA ASP A 390 -22.13 -14.40 -18.58
C ASP A 390 -22.84 -14.63 -17.25
N LEU A 391 -24.20 -14.68 -17.28
CA LEU A 391 -24.99 -15.00 -16.09
C LEU A 391 -24.67 -16.38 -15.54
N LEU A 392 -24.60 -17.39 -16.41
CA LEU A 392 -24.28 -18.76 -16.02
C LEU A 392 -22.88 -18.86 -15.41
N LEU A 393 -21.87 -18.26 -16.04
CA LEU A 393 -20.50 -18.25 -15.55
C LEU A 393 -20.39 -17.54 -14.18
N ALA A 394 -21.06 -16.39 -14.01
CA ALA A 394 -21.09 -15.68 -12.74
C ALA A 394 -21.71 -16.53 -11.62
N LYS A 395 -22.87 -17.13 -11.87
CA LYS A 395 -23.54 -18.03 -10.93
C LYS A 395 -22.67 -19.22 -10.56
N ASN A 396 -22.06 -19.89 -11.54
CA ASN A 396 -21.20 -21.04 -11.31
C ASN A 396 -19.95 -20.67 -10.48
N SER A 397 -19.35 -19.53 -10.76
CA SER A 397 -18.19 -19.03 -9.99
C SER A 397 -18.55 -18.75 -8.54
N LEU A 398 -19.67 -18.06 -8.30
CA LEU A 398 -20.16 -17.73 -6.96
C LEU A 398 -20.58 -18.99 -6.20
N ALA A 399 -21.31 -19.90 -6.84
CA ALA A 399 -21.70 -21.19 -6.24
C ALA A 399 -20.51 -22.04 -5.86
N GLY A 400 -19.50 -22.14 -6.75
CA GLY A 400 -18.27 -22.87 -6.48
C GLY A 400 -17.43 -22.23 -5.35
N SER A 401 -17.37 -20.91 -5.28
CA SER A 401 -16.69 -20.19 -4.21
C SER A 401 -17.40 -20.37 -2.87
N PHE A 402 -18.72 -20.31 -2.86
CA PHE A 402 -19.53 -20.58 -1.67
C PHE A 402 -19.32 -22.00 -1.17
N ALA A 403 -19.43 -23.02 -2.05
CA ALA A 403 -19.24 -24.42 -1.70
C ALA A 403 -17.84 -24.68 -1.10
N ARG A 404 -16.78 -24.14 -1.72
CA ARG A 404 -15.41 -24.25 -1.19
C ARG A 404 -15.26 -23.59 0.16
N SER A 405 -15.94 -22.46 0.40
CA SER A 405 -15.85 -21.75 1.67
C SER A 405 -16.35 -22.57 2.86
N LEU A 406 -17.31 -23.48 2.63
CA LEU A 406 -17.89 -24.35 3.66
C LEU A 406 -16.97 -25.49 4.11
N GLU A 407 -15.85 -25.73 3.42
CA GLU A 407 -14.83 -26.68 3.87
C GLU A 407 -14.16 -26.23 5.18
N SER A 408 -14.17 -24.93 5.46
CA SER A 408 -13.64 -24.35 6.68
C SER A 408 -14.72 -24.25 7.77
N PRO A 409 -14.55 -24.93 8.93
CA PRO A 409 -15.47 -24.77 10.06
C PRO A 409 -15.58 -23.32 10.57
N GLN A 410 -14.54 -22.51 10.40
CA GLN A 410 -14.55 -21.09 10.75
C GLN A 410 -15.52 -20.29 9.87
N THR A 411 -15.73 -20.72 8.63
CA THR A 411 -16.74 -20.09 7.75
C THR A 411 -18.15 -20.30 8.29
N LEU A 412 -18.46 -21.51 8.76
CA LEU A 412 -19.74 -21.81 9.36
C LEU A 412 -19.99 -20.94 10.60
N ALA A 413 -19.01 -20.83 11.48
CA ALA A 413 -19.08 -19.96 12.65
C ALA A 413 -19.28 -18.48 12.29
N ARG A 414 -18.60 -18.02 11.25
CA ARG A 414 -18.78 -16.64 10.73
C ARG A 414 -20.19 -16.45 10.15
N TYR A 415 -20.74 -17.42 9.48
CA TYR A 415 -22.10 -17.33 8.96
C TYR A 415 -23.13 -17.29 10.07
N ALA A 416 -22.99 -18.12 11.09
CA ALA A 416 -23.82 -18.05 12.29
C ALA A 416 -23.72 -16.66 12.97
N GLN A 417 -22.50 -16.15 13.15
CA GLN A 417 -22.31 -14.80 13.69
C GLN A 417 -22.95 -13.72 12.81
N ASN A 418 -22.87 -13.82 11.49
CA ASN A 418 -23.46 -12.83 10.58
C ASN A 418 -24.99 -12.85 10.63
N ILE A 419 -25.63 -14.04 10.79
CA ILE A 419 -27.07 -14.13 10.97
C ILE A 419 -27.51 -13.25 12.13
N VAL A 420 -26.87 -13.37 13.27
CA VAL A 420 -27.18 -12.57 14.45
C VAL A 420 -26.76 -11.10 14.28
N ARG A 421 -25.57 -10.85 13.74
CA ARG A 421 -25.00 -9.50 13.64
C ARG A 421 -25.77 -8.59 12.66
N PHE A 422 -26.27 -9.18 11.58
CA PHE A 422 -26.94 -8.46 10.49
C PHE A 422 -28.45 -8.68 10.47
N ASP A 423 -29.00 -9.35 11.49
CA ASP A 423 -30.43 -9.67 11.58
C ASP A 423 -30.95 -10.37 10.31
N LEU A 424 -30.22 -11.43 9.89
CA LEU A 424 -30.55 -12.21 8.70
C LEU A 424 -31.55 -13.33 9.06
N ALA A 425 -32.29 -13.81 8.04
CA ALA A 425 -33.08 -15.01 8.22
C ALA A 425 -32.21 -16.21 8.64
N GLU A 426 -32.70 -17.08 9.49
CA GLU A 426 -31.97 -18.24 9.99
C GLU A 426 -31.45 -19.13 8.85
N ASP A 427 -32.23 -19.28 7.78
CA ASP A 427 -31.93 -20.07 6.59
C ASP A 427 -31.13 -19.29 5.51
N HIS A 428 -30.63 -18.08 5.84
CA HIS A 428 -30.01 -17.18 4.86
C HIS A 428 -28.90 -17.83 4.06
N TYR A 429 -28.03 -18.62 4.69
CA TYR A 429 -26.94 -19.28 4.00
C TYR A 429 -27.34 -20.64 3.42
N GLU A 430 -28.31 -21.32 4.00
CA GLU A 430 -28.84 -22.59 3.48
C GLU A 430 -29.56 -22.39 2.14
N THR A 431 -30.31 -21.30 2.01
CA THR A 431 -31.04 -20.92 0.80
C THR A 431 -30.20 -20.14 -0.21
N TYR A 432 -28.91 -19.90 0.07
CA TYR A 432 -28.06 -19.05 -0.78
C TYR A 432 -28.00 -19.52 -2.22
N LEU A 433 -27.76 -20.81 -2.47
CA LEU A 433 -27.67 -21.36 -3.83
C LEU A 433 -29.03 -21.30 -4.57
N GLU A 434 -30.11 -21.57 -3.85
CA GLU A 434 -31.47 -21.45 -4.44
C GLU A 434 -31.78 -20.00 -4.82
N ARG A 435 -31.44 -19.04 -3.97
CA ARG A 435 -31.60 -17.60 -4.26
C ARG A 435 -30.69 -17.15 -5.40
N LEU A 436 -29.45 -17.65 -5.45
CA LEU A 436 -28.50 -17.37 -6.53
C LEU A 436 -29.02 -17.91 -7.87
N ASP A 437 -29.58 -19.14 -7.88
CA ASP A 437 -30.13 -19.75 -9.08
C ASP A 437 -31.32 -18.95 -9.66
N LYS A 438 -32.11 -18.30 -8.81
CA LYS A 438 -33.27 -17.47 -9.21
C LYS A 438 -32.90 -16.09 -9.78
N VAL A 439 -31.63 -15.66 -9.66
CA VAL A 439 -31.20 -14.37 -10.21
C VAL A 439 -31.33 -14.37 -11.73
N THR A 440 -31.96 -13.36 -12.27
CA THR A 440 -32.23 -13.20 -13.71
C THR A 440 -31.32 -12.10 -14.32
N ILE A 441 -31.24 -12.07 -15.65
CA ILE A 441 -30.59 -10.98 -16.40
C ILE A 441 -31.26 -9.63 -16.04
N SER A 442 -32.58 -9.60 -15.88
CA SER A 442 -33.31 -8.38 -15.49
C SER A 442 -32.93 -7.90 -14.08
N ASP A 443 -32.70 -8.83 -13.11
CA ASP A 443 -32.25 -8.46 -11.79
C ASP A 443 -30.85 -7.82 -11.86
N VAL A 444 -29.93 -8.43 -12.61
CA VAL A 444 -28.57 -7.90 -12.83
C VAL A 444 -28.61 -6.52 -13.50
N GLN A 445 -29.45 -6.36 -14.52
CA GLN A 445 -29.62 -5.07 -15.22
C GLN A 445 -30.16 -3.97 -14.29
N ASN A 446 -31.14 -4.30 -13.45
CA ASN A 446 -31.73 -3.34 -12.52
C ASN A 446 -30.75 -2.88 -11.47
N ILE A 447 -29.94 -3.82 -10.95
CA ILE A 447 -28.86 -3.50 -9.98
C ILE A 447 -27.75 -2.68 -10.65
N ALA A 448 -27.37 -3.02 -11.88
CA ALA A 448 -26.36 -2.27 -12.61
C ALA A 448 -26.80 -0.81 -12.82
N ARG A 449 -28.02 -0.58 -13.28
CA ARG A 449 -28.57 0.79 -13.44
C ARG A 449 -28.63 1.59 -12.15
N LYS A 450 -28.83 0.94 -11.01
CA LYS A 450 -28.91 1.61 -9.72
C LYS A 450 -27.52 1.93 -9.15
N TYR A 451 -26.56 1.03 -9.31
CA TYR A 451 -25.29 1.08 -8.57
C TYR A 451 -24.04 1.23 -9.43
N VAL A 452 -24.12 1.06 -10.76
CA VAL A 452 -22.97 1.25 -11.65
C VAL A 452 -23.20 2.51 -12.47
N THR A 453 -22.70 3.64 -12.00
CA THR A 453 -22.93 4.96 -12.60
C THR A 453 -21.61 5.69 -12.79
N SER A 454 -21.23 5.93 -14.05
CA SER A 454 -20.01 6.67 -14.40
C SER A 454 -20.18 8.18 -14.26
N GLY A 455 -21.39 8.69 -14.55
CA GLY A 455 -21.68 10.11 -14.66
C GLY A 455 -21.65 10.91 -13.37
N ASN A 456 -21.45 10.28 -12.22
CA ASN A 456 -21.31 10.91 -10.90
C ASN A 456 -20.29 10.17 -10.00
N ALA A 457 -19.21 9.71 -10.63
CA ALA A 457 -18.12 9.03 -9.95
C ALA A 457 -17.01 10.00 -9.52
N ASN A 458 -16.38 9.70 -8.42
CA ASN A 458 -15.04 10.24 -8.09
C ASN A 458 -14.01 9.44 -8.87
N ILE A 459 -13.25 10.11 -9.72
CA ILE A 459 -12.16 9.57 -10.53
C ILE A 459 -10.84 9.96 -9.85
N ILE A 460 -10.20 9.00 -9.21
CA ILE A 460 -8.97 9.24 -8.48
C ILE A 460 -7.81 8.73 -9.32
N VAL A 461 -6.81 9.58 -9.51
CA VAL A 461 -5.59 9.24 -10.23
C VAL A 461 -4.38 9.59 -9.37
N VAL A 462 -3.50 8.61 -9.17
CA VAL A 462 -2.19 8.82 -8.54
C VAL A 462 -1.13 8.45 -9.56
N GLY A 463 -0.30 9.42 -9.96
CA GLY A 463 0.68 9.22 -11.01
C GLY A 463 1.56 10.44 -11.23
N ASN A 464 2.38 10.42 -12.28
CA ASN A 464 3.23 11.54 -12.63
C ASN A 464 2.39 12.69 -13.23
N LYS A 465 2.28 13.81 -12.51
CA LYS A 465 1.47 14.97 -12.88
C LYS A 465 1.82 15.49 -14.29
N ASP A 466 3.10 15.60 -14.61
CA ASP A 466 3.58 16.20 -15.86
C ASP A 466 3.24 15.35 -17.09
N GLU A 467 3.03 14.05 -16.92
CA GLU A 467 2.71 13.12 -18.02
C GLU A 467 1.20 12.90 -18.20
N VAL A 468 0.44 13.06 -17.10
CA VAL A 468 -0.92 12.53 -17.01
C VAL A 468 -1.97 13.62 -16.81
N ALA A 469 -1.73 14.63 -15.96
CA ALA A 469 -2.79 15.49 -15.43
C ALA A 469 -3.57 16.25 -16.51
N ASP A 470 -2.91 16.85 -17.48
CA ASP A 470 -3.58 17.66 -18.52
C ASP A 470 -4.60 16.86 -19.33
N LYS A 471 -4.35 15.57 -19.54
CA LYS A 471 -5.25 14.67 -20.28
C LYS A 471 -6.52 14.34 -19.50
N LEU A 472 -6.53 14.58 -18.17
CA LEU A 472 -7.62 14.21 -17.28
C LEU A 472 -8.70 15.29 -17.15
N ILE A 473 -8.40 16.55 -17.47
CA ILE A 473 -9.33 17.68 -17.35
C ILE A 473 -10.67 17.40 -18.04
N ARG A 474 -10.65 16.71 -19.19
CA ARG A 474 -11.84 16.36 -19.96
C ARG A 474 -12.82 15.41 -19.23
N PHE A 475 -12.38 14.75 -18.16
CA PHE A 475 -13.23 13.85 -17.38
C PHE A 475 -13.84 14.53 -16.15
N ASP A 476 -13.39 15.74 -15.82
CA ASP A 476 -13.95 16.51 -14.73
C ASP A 476 -15.18 17.29 -15.19
N GLY A 477 -16.23 17.29 -14.38
CA GLY A 477 -17.51 17.88 -14.75
C GLY A 477 -17.51 19.42 -14.75
N ASP A 478 -16.62 20.07 -14.04
CA ASP A 478 -16.44 21.53 -14.06
C ASP A 478 -15.14 21.98 -14.78
N GLY A 479 -14.32 20.99 -15.22
CA GLY A 479 -13.08 21.24 -15.95
C GLY A 479 -11.89 21.61 -15.05
N GLU A 480 -11.99 21.39 -13.73
CA GLU A 480 -10.96 21.68 -12.77
C GLU A 480 -10.55 20.42 -11.97
N ILE A 481 -9.28 20.01 -12.04
CA ILE A 481 -8.75 18.90 -11.28
C ILE A 481 -8.48 19.33 -9.84
N ASP A 482 -9.02 18.58 -8.90
CA ASP A 482 -8.70 18.73 -7.48
C ASP A 482 -7.42 17.96 -7.15
N TYR A 483 -6.43 18.65 -6.57
CA TYR A 483 -5.15 18.04 -6.18
C TYR A 483 -5.09 17.74 -4.70
N TYR A 484 -4.46 16.61 -4.37
CA TYR A 484 -4.35 16.10 -3.00
C TYR A 484 -2.93 15.66 -2.69
N ASP A 485 -2.52 15.78 -1.43
CA ASP A 485 -1.29 15.16 -0.94
C ASP A 485 -1.47 13.64 -0.70
N ALA A 486 -0.43 12.98 -0.23
CA ALA A 486 -0.44 11.53 0.04
C ALA A 486 -1.43 11.11 1.15
N PHE A 487 -1.87 12.03 1.98
CA PHE A 487 -2.83 11.79 3.06
C PHE A 487 -4.26 12.22 2.70
N GLY A 488 -4.49 12.69 1.46
CA GLY A 488 -5.80 13.13 1.00
C GLY A 488 -6.17 14.55 1.42
N LYS A 489 -5.22 15.34 1.92
CA LYS A 489 -5.43 16.77 2.15
C LYS A 489 -5.46 17.50 0.82
N LYS A 490 -6.54 18.26 0.56
CA LYS A 490 -6.67 19.06 -0.66
C LYS A 490 -5.58 20.13 -0.69
N LEU A 491 -4.89 20.22 -1.80
CA LEU A 491 -3.83 21.21 -2.06
C LEU A 491 -4.44 22.43 -2.76
N GLU A 492 -4.09 23.61 -2.28
CA GLU A 492 -4.33 24.85 -3.04
C GLU A 492 -3.23 24.97 -4.09
N ILE A 493 -3.61 24.92 -5.36
CA ILE A 493 -2.66 25.21 -6.43
C ILE A 493 -2.58 26.72 -6.55
N SER A 494 -1.42 27.26 -6.28
CA SER A 494 -1.14 28.62 -6.73
C SER A 494 -1.00 28.59 -8.26
N ASN A 495 -2.00 29.10 -8.97
CA ASN A 495 -1.91 29.39 -10.41
C ASN A 495 -1.04 30.64 -10.64
N GLU A 496 0.01 30.84 -9.85
CA GLU A 496 0.95 31.91 -10.10
C GLU A 496 1.68 31.63 -11.41
N ALA A 497 1.36 32.45 -12.42
CA ALA A 497 2.11 32.40 -13.66
C ALA A 497 3.59 32.62 -13.35
N LEU A 498 4.47 31.78 -13.88
CA LEU A 498 5.90 31.97 -13.77
C LEU A 498 6.25 33.42 -14.17
N PRO A 499 6.94 34.18 -13.33
CA PRO A 499 7.47 35.47 -13.75
C PRO A 499 8.29 35.31 -15.03
N SER A 500 8.14 36.23 -15.97
CA SER A 500 8.75 36.09 -17.31
C SER A 500 10.30 36.16 -17.31
N ASP A 501 10.91 36.49 -16.19
CA ASP A 501 12.34 36.54 -15.95
C ASP A 501 12.92 35.26 -15.35
N ILE A 502 12.08 34.29 -14.99
CA ILE A 502 12.51 33.00 -14.48
C ILE A 502 12.88 32.08 -15.65
N THR A 503 14.16 31.81 -15.74
CA THR A 503 14.75 30.87 -16.71
C THR A 503 15.58 29.82 -15.98
N PRO A 504 15.93 28.70 -16.61
CA PRO A 504 16.85 27.71 -16.02
C PRO A 504 18.13 28.37 -15.49
N GLN A 505 18.72 29.27 -16.28
CA GLN A 505 19.94 29.99 -15.93
C GLN A 505 19.75 30.91 -14.74
N SER A 506 18.61 31.63 -14.63
CA SER A 506 18.35 32.50 -13.49
C SER A 506 18.21 31.73 -12.19
N ILE A 507 17.56 30.52 -12.24
CA ILE A 507 17.42 29.63 -11.09
C ILE A 507 18.79 29.11 -10.64
N LEU A 508 19.61 28.59 -11.57
CA LEU A 508 20.95 28.09 -11.26
C LEU A 508 21.90 29.21 -10.76
N THR A 509 21.86 30.37 -11.36
CA THR A 509 22.65 31.51 -10.91
C THR A 509 22.28 31.93 -9.49
N ASN A 510 20.97 31.97 -9.17
CA ASN A 510 20.53 32.26 -7.81
C ASN A 510 20.99 31.19 -6.82
N PHE A 511 20.84 29.92 -7.18
CA PHE A 511 21.33 28.78 -6.37
C PHE A 511 22.83 28.89 -6.08
N PHE A 512 23.66 29.06 -7.11
CA PHE A 512 25.11 29.23 -6.91
C PHE A 512 25.45 30.39 -5.99
N ASN A 513 24.78 31.56 -6.17
CA ASN A 513 24.97 32.72 -5.27
C ASN A 513 24.65 32.36 -3.80
N LYS A 514 23.65 31.50 -3.56
CA LYS A 514 23.26 31.10 -2.21
C LYS A 514 24.19 30.05 -1.58
N ILE A 515 24.81 29.20 -2.39
CA ILE A 515 25.72 28.16 -1.87
C ILE A 515 27.20 28.66 -1.78
N GLY A 516 27.50 29.93 -2.01
CA GLY A 516 28.84 30.53 -1.83
C GLY A 516 29.47 31.08 -3.09
N GLY A 517 28.80 30.97 -4.25
CA GLY A 517 29.26 31.49 -5.55
C GLY A 517 29.94 30.42 -6.42
N GLU A 518 29.64 30.48 -7.71
CA GLU A 518 30.16 29.52 -8.69
C GLU A 518 31.71 29.56 -8.79
N ASP A 519 32.28 30.73 -8.81
CA ASP A 519 33.75 30.92 -8.86
C ASP A 519 34.43 30.31 -7.66
N LYS A 520 33.84 30.37 -6.47
CA LYS A 520 34.38 29.77 -5.26
C LYS A 520 34.35 28.25 -5.34
N TRP A 521 33.23 27.66 -5.76
CA TRP A 521 33.13 26.24 -5.96
C TRP A 521 34.11 25.70 -7.01
N ASN A 522 34.30 26.46 -8.10
CA ASN A 522 35.27 26.12 -9.14
C ASN A 522 36.74 26.26 -8.66
N SER A 523 36.99 27.02 -7.59
CA SER A 523 38.31 27.14 -7.00
C SER A 523 38.66 26.03 -5.98
N VAL A 524 37.67 25.26 -5.53
CA VAL A 524 37.85 24.15 -4.56
C VAL A 524 38.73 23.07 -5.18
N LYS A 525 39.82 22.70 -4.51
CA LYS A 525 40.75 21.66 -4.95
C LYS A 525 40.40 20.28 -4.37
N SER A 526 39.86 20.28 -3.16
CA SER A 526 39.41 19.04 -2.51
C SER A 526 38.29 19.31 -1.51
N ILE A 527 37.35 18.37 -1.39
CA ILE A 527 36.32 18.39 -0.38
C ILE A 527 36.10 16.96 0.16
N GLU A 528 36.02 16.86 1.49
CA GLU A 528 35.71 15.66 2.24
C GLU A 528 34.44 15.92 3.04
N MET A 529 33.45 15.07 2.94
CA MET A 529 32.16 15.17 3.64
C MET A 529 31.83 13.83 4.29
N HIS A 530 31.49 13.87 5.57
CA HIS A 530 31.10 12.69 6.35
C HIS A 530 29.66 12.85 6.81
N TYR A 531 28.79 11.96 6.36
CA TYR A 531 27.40 11.86 6.80
C TYR A 531 27.19 10.62 7.67
N GLY A 532 26.53 10.79 8.81
CA GLY A 532 26.09 9.67 9.65
C GLY A 532 24.66 9.30 9.33
N MET A 533 24.35 8.02 9.35
CA MET A 533 23.01 7.47 9.14
C MET A 533 22.74 6.26 10.03
N GLU A 534 21.49 5.85 10.14
CA GLU A 534 21.11 4.60 10.82
C GLU A 534 20.46 3.65 9.82
N ILE A 535 20.99 2.45 9.68
CA ILE A 535 20.42 1.40 8.83
C ILE A 535 20.06 0.21 9.72
N MET A 536 18.77 -0.13 9.82
CA MET A 536 18.26 -1.27 10.61
C MET A 536 18.72 -1.24 12.09
N GLY A 537 18.81 -0.06 12.68
CA GLY A 537 19.27 0.12 14.07
C GLY A 537 20.78 0.07 14.25
N MET A 538 21.57 0.02 13.17
CA MET A 538 23.03 0.09 13.19
C MET A 538 23.50 1.46 12.70
N ALA A 539 24.42 2.07 13.45
CA ALA A 539 25.10 3.29 13.00
C ALA A 539 26.00 2.97 11.81
N ALA A 540 25.84 3.75 10.73
CA ALA A 540 26.64 3.67 9.50
C ALA A 540 26.96 5.09 9.03
N GLY A 541 27.82 5.23 8.02
CA GLY A 541 28.18 6.50 7.43
C GLY A 541 28.29 6.44 5.91
N VAL A 542 28.26 7.64 5.32
CA VAL A 542 28.62 7.89 3.94
C VAL A 542 29.78 8.88 3.93
N ASP A 543 30.93 8.45 3.44
CA ASP A 543 32.11 9.28 3.28
C ASP A 543 32.28 9.63 1.81
N ILE A 544 32.31 10.92 1.50
CA ILE A 544 32.44 11.45 0.14
C ILE A 544 33.73 12.26 0.04
N TYR A 545 34.59 11.86 -0.88
CA TYR A 545 35.86 12.51 -1.18
C TYR A 545 35.84 12.98 -2.63
N LYS A 546 36.11 14.26 -2.87
CA LYS A 546 36.24 14.80 -4.23
C LYS A 546 37.54 15.57 -4.34
N LYS A 547 38.26 15.41 -5.45
CA LYS A 547 39.53 16.12 -5.74
C LYS A 547 39.55 16.59 -7.17
N ALA A 548 39.83 17.87 -7.34
CA ALA A 548 40.00 18.47 -8.67
C ALA A 548 41.14 17.78 -9.48
N PRO A 549 41.00 17.63 -10.81
CA PRO A 549 39.90 18.20 -11.61
C PRO A 549 38.61 17.38 -11.57
N ASN A 550 38.66 16.06 -11.33
CA ASN A 550 37.49 15.16 -11.48
C ASN A 550 37.60 13.82 -10.75
N MET A 551 38.45 13.69 -9.75
CA MET A 551 38.52 12.45 -8.97
C MET A 551 37.48 12.42 -7.84
N ALA A 552 36.90 11.25 -7.59
CA ALA A 552 35.97 11.03 -6.49
C ALA A 552 36.11 9.63 -5.88
N ALA A 553 35.78 9.55 -4.58
CA ALA A 553 35.54 8.29 -3.90
C ALA A 553 34.36 8.45 -2.95
N MET A 554 33.47 7.47 -2.93
CA MET A 554 32.35 7.40 -2.00
C MET A 554 32.38 6.03 -1.32
N LYS A 555 32.25 6.03 0.01
CA LYS A 555 32.20 4.83 0.85
C LYS A 555 30.95 4.84 1.69
N VAL A 556 30.25 3.72 1.74
CA VAL A 556 29.10 3.50 2.59
C VAL A 556 29.39 2.31 3.49
N GLY A 557 29.28 2.47 4.79
CA GLY A 557 29.59 1.39 5.72
C GLY A 557 29.55 1.78 7.18
N THR A 558 30.03 0.88 8.02
CA THR A 558 30.33 1.12 9.43
C THR A 558 31.83 1.29 9.60
N ASP A 559 32.30 1.67 10.78
CA ASP A 559 33.73 1.76 11.11
C ASP A 559 34.49 0.45 10.83
N ALA A 560 33.80 -0.69 10.86
CA ALA A 560 34.39 -2.02 10.71
C ALA A 560 34.20 -2.64 9.31
N ILE A 561 33.18 -2.26 8.57
CA ILE A 561 32.78 -2.93 7.31
C ILE A 561 32.33 -1.91 6.28
N THR A 562 32.97 -1.89 5.12
CA THR A 562 32.49 -1.15 3.94
C THR A 562 31.47 -2.02 3.20
N PHE A 563 30.25 -1.51 3.06
CA PHE A 563 29.15 -2.17 2.32
C PHE A 563 29.23 -1.91 0.82
N GLN A 564 29.59 -0.66 0.47
CA GLN A 564 29.70 -0.20 -0.90
C GLN A 564 30.85 0.82 -1.00
N GLU A 565 31.59 0.73 -2.09
CA GLU A 565 32.61 1.72 -2.46
C GLU A 565 32.51 2.04 -3.93
N GLN A 566 32.56 3.31 -4.28
CA GLN A 566 32.64 3.80 -5.66
C GLN A 566 33.84 4.72 -5.78
N VAL A 567 34.65 4.53 -6.82
CA VAL A 567 35.86 5.32 -7.07
C VAL A 567 35.91 5.75 -8.53
N PHE A 568 36.16 7.03 -8.76
CA PHE A 568 36.56 7.54 -10.07
C PHE A 568 37.96 8.12 -9.99
N ASP A 569 38.90 7.53 -10.74
CA ASP A 569 40.33 7.94 -10.75
C ASP A 569 40.65 9.06 -11.73
N GLY A 570 39.62 9.64 -12.36
CA GLY A 570 39.74 10.63 -13.44
C GLY A 570 39.63 10.03 -14.83
N THR A 571 39.73 8.71 -14.97
CA THR A 571 39.68 8.00 -16.27
C THR A 571 38.83 6.74 -16.21
N LYS A 572 38.84 6.00 -15.11
CA LYS A 572 38.12 4.75 -14.89
C LYS A 572 37.20 4.87 -13.69
N ALA A 573 36.11 4.12 -13.72
CA ALA A 573 35.20 4.00 -12.60
C ALA A 573 35.26 2.60 -12.00
N MET A 574 35.19 2.50 -10.69
CA MET A 574 35.10 1.27 -9.93
C MET A 574 33.89 1.31 -9.02
N SER A 575 33.10 0.26 -9.02
CA SER A 575 32.08 -0.02 -8.02
C SER A 575 32.39 -1.32 -7.31
N SER A 576 32.32 -1.32 -5.99
CA SER A 576 32.47 -2.50 -5.16
C SER A 576 31.30 -2.62 -4.21
N ALA A 577 30.67 -3.79 -4.14
CA ALA A 577 29.61 -4.10 -3.22
C ALA A 577 29.76 -5.55 -2.71
N GLN A 578 29.63 -5.78 -1.41
CA GLN A 578 29.71 -7.11 -0.81
C GLN A 578 30.98 -7.90 -1.20
N GLY A 579 32.10 -7.21 -1.40
CA GLY A 579 33.38 -7.84 -1.78
C GLY A 579 33.52 -8.20 -3.26
N GLN A 580 32.50 -7.90 -4.09
CA GLN A 580 32.59 -8.00 -5.56
C GLN A 580 32.96 -6.64 -6.12
N GLN A 581 33.96 -6.59 -6.98
CA GLN A 581 34.48 -5.37 -7.59
C GLN A 581 34.30 -5.42 -9.10
N GLN A 582 33.79 -4.31 -9.67
CA GLN A 582 33.66 -4.11 -11.10
C GLN A 582 34.38 -2.81 -11.48
N VAL A 583 35.24 -2.88 -12.50
CA VAL A 583 35.89 -1.71 -13.08
C VAL A 583 35.36 -1.50 -14.49
N VAL A 584 34.92 -0.28 -14.79
CA VAL A 584 34.31 0.10 -16.07
C VAL A 584 34.96 1.37 -16.64
N THR A 585 34.97 1.50 -17.95
CA THR A 585 35.51 2.67 -18.66
C THR A 585 34.48 3.36 -19.57
N GLU A 586 33.28 2.78 -19.67
CA GLU A 586 32.15 3.31 -20.45
C GLU A 586 30.83 2.70 -19.97
N GLY A 587 29.71 3.31 -20.36
CA GLY A 587 28.37 2.84 -20.06
C GLY A 587 27.76 3.47 -18.79
N PRO A 588 26.50 3.13 -18.46
CA PRO A 588 25.71 3.83 -17.44
C PRO A 588 26.38 3.88 -16.05
N ILE A 589 27.01 2.80 -15.62
CA ILE A 589 27.73 2.73 -14.33
C ILE A 589 28.94 3.67 -14.34
N TYR A 590 29.68 3.70 -15.47
CA TYR A 590 30.80 4.64 -15.63
C TYR A 590 30.33 6.08 -15.53
N ASP A 591 29.28 6.45 -16.26
CA ASP A 591 28.75 7.81 -16.30
C ASP A 591 28.25 8.26 -14.92
N GLN A 592 27.58 7.38 -14.19
CA GLN A 592 27.12 7.64 -12.82
C GLN A 592 28.28 7.91 -11.86
N ILE A 593 29.32 7.07 -11.86
CA ILE A 593 30.46 7.23 -10.94
C ILE A 593 31.32 8.42 -11.36
N LYS A 594 31.46 8.68 -12.66
CA LYS A 594 32.14 9.87 -13.19
C LYS A 594 31.48 11.17 -12.71
N ALA A 595 30.15 11.22 -12.64
CA ALA A 595 29.39 12.37 -12.14
C ALA A 595 29.73 12.70 -10.69
N LEU A 596 30.10 11.72 -9.84
CA LEU A 596 30.58 12.00 -8.48
C LEU A 596 31.84 12.87 -8.45
N GLY A 597 32.65 12.87 -9.50
CA GLY A 597 33.88 13.65 -9.61
C GLY A 597 33.66 15.16 -9.81
N VAL A 598 32.42 15.58 -10.11
CA VAL A 598 32.05 16.99 -10.22
C VAL A 598 31.85 17.57 -8.83
N MET A 599 32.44 18.75 -8.54
CA MET A 599 32.34 19.37 -7.20
C MET A 599 30.88 19.68 -6.85
N VAL A 600 30.15 20.35 -7.76
CA VAL A 600 28.71 20.66 -7.67
C VAL A 600 28.06 20.20 -8.97
N GLU A 601 27.11 19.28 -8.90
CA GLU A 601 26.47 18.67 -10.08
C GLU A 601 25.88 19.71 -11.03
N GLN A 602 25.24 20.74 -10.51
CA GLN A 602 24.61 21.82 -11.29
C GLN A 602 25.60 22.61 -12.16
N SER A 603 26.91 22.52 -11.89
CA SER A 603 27.91 23.24 -12.69
C SER A 603 28.06 22.71 -14.11
N VAL A 604 27.63 21.48 -14.37
CA VAL A 604 27.70 20.89 -15.72
C VAL A 604 26.41 21.06 -16.54
N TYR A 605 25.32 21.53 -15.95
CA TYR A 605 24.03 21.64 -16.63
C TYR A 605 24.02 22.65 -17.78
N ASN A 606 24.93 23.61 -17.78
CA ASN A 606 25.12 24.58 -18.87
C ASN A 606 26.06 24.09 -19.97
N THR A 607 26.50 22.84 -19.94
CA THR A 607 27.38 22.25 -20.97
C THR A 607 26.56 21.61 -22.10
N ASP A 608 27.23 21.37 -23.25
CA ASP A 608 26.57 20.79 -24.42
C ASP A 608 25.92 19.43 -24.13
N GLY A 609 24.70 19.28 -24.59
CA GLY A 609 23.92 18.05 -24.49
C GLY A 609 22.96 17.96 -23.29
N TYR A 610 22.99 18.90 -22.33
CA TYR A 610 21.95 19.03 -21.33
C TYR A 610 20.78 19.87 -21.86
N ASN A 611 19.56 19.41 -21.62
CA ASN A 611 18.34 20.16 -21.90
C ASN A 611 17.63 20.49 -20.58
N MET A 612 17.32 21.78 -20.38
CA MET A 612 16.69 22.26 -19.16
C MET A 612 15.40 23.01 -19.47
N GLU A 613 14.36 22.78 -18.67
CA GLU A 613 13.07 23.44 -18.81
C GLU A 613 12.47 23.74 -17.44
N VAL A 614 12.00 24.97 -17.22
CA VAL A 614 11.24 25.33 -16.03
C VAL A 614 9.80 24.90 -16.20
N LYS A 615 9.37 23.90 -15.41
CA LYS A 615 8.02 23.31 -15.50
C LYS A 615 6.94 24.07 -14.70
N GLY A 616 7.33 25.06 -13.90
CA GLY A 616 6.40 25.85 -13.09
C GLY A 616 6.86 26.04 -11.67
N VAL A 617 5.92 26.35 -10.80
CA VAL A 617 6.09 26.42 -9.35
C VAL A 617 5.34 25.23 -8.72
N ASP A 618 5.99 24.54 -7.80
CA ASP A 618 5.41 23.43 -7.06
C ASP A 618 5.72 23.56 -5.57
N ASN A 619 5.10 22.77 -4.71
CA ASN A 619 5.32 22.83 -3.27
C ASN A 619 6.14 21.63 -2.79
N VAL A 620 7.23 21.92 -2.06
CA VAL A 620 8.06 20.89 -1.40
C VAL A 620 8.03 21.15 0.10
N ASN A 621 7.44 20.23 0.85
CA ASN A 621 7.35 20.27 2.32
C ASN A 621 6.76 21.61 2.86
N GLY A 622 5.80 22.20 2.13
CA GLY A 622 5.15 23.46 2.52
C GLY A 622 5.83 24.73 1.99
N GLU A 623 6.92 24.62 1.22
CA GLU A 623 7.63 25.72 0.63
C GLU A 623 7.48 25.75 -0.90
N SER A 624 7.18 26.92 -1.48
CA SER A 624 7.07 27.11 -2.93
C SER A 624 8.44 27.02 -3.59
N CYS A 625 8.55 26.20 -4.64
CA CYS A 625 9.79 25.93 -5.35
C CYS A 625 9.63 26.06 -6.85
N TYR A 626 10.61 26.62 -7.53
CA TYR A 626 10.74 26.47 -8.98
C TYR A 626 11.09 25.03 -9.32
N LYS A 627 10.31 24.44 -10.21
CA LYS A 627 10.51 23.07 -10.71
C LYS A 627 11.33 23.11 -12.00
N LEU A 628 12.56 22.61 -11.94
CA LEU A 628 13.49 22.55 -13.07
C LEU A 628 13.65 21.10 -13.53
N SER A 629 13.25 20.79 -14.76
CA SER A 629 13.49 19.50 -15.41
C SER A 629 14.82 19.56 -16.16
N ILE A 630 15.65 18.54 -15.94
CA ILE A 630 16.98 18.40 -16.56
C ILE A 630 17.04 17.06 -17.28
N GLU A 631 17.38 17.06 -18.55
CA GLU A 631 17.69 15.85 -19.33
C GLU A 631 19.16 15.84 -19.67
N ALA A 632 19.88 14.86 -19.15
CA ALA A 632 21.30 14.67 -19.39
C ALA A 632 21.57 14.08 -20.79
N PRO A 633 22.80 14.23 -21.35
CA PRO A 633 23.19 13.63 -22.64
C PRO A 633 23.01 12.11 -22.70
N SER A 634 23.02 11.44 -21.55
CA SER A 634 22.72 10.00 -21.39
C SER A 634 21.25 9.64 -21.56
N GLY A 635 20.35 10.63 -21.60
CA GLY A 635 18.89 10.43 -21.55
C GLY A 635 18.31 10.33 -20.13
N ASN A 636 19.15 10.35 -19.09
CA ASN A 636 18.68 10.38 -17.71
C ASN A 636 17.94 11.67 -17.42
N LYS A 637 16.83 11.59 -16.70
CA LYS A 637 16.00 12.72 -16.33
C LYS A 637 16.09 12.96 -14.84
N THR A 638 16.37 14.21 -14.48
CA THR A 638 16.37 14.71 -13.11
C THR A 638 15.40 15.86 -13.00
N THR A 639 14.63 15.94 -11.93
CA THR A 639 13.82 17.11 -11.60
C THR A 639 14.32 17.69 -10.29
N GLU A 640 14.64 18.98 -10.30
CA GLU A 640 15.14 19.70 -9.14
C GLU A 640 14.18 20.82 -8.73
N TYR A 641 14.04 21.00 -7.42
CA TYR A 641 13.13 21.95 -6.81
C TYR A 641 13.92 22.98 -6.01
N TYR A 642 13.91 24.20 -6.48
CA TYR A 642 14.62 25.33 -5.88
C TYR A 642 13.66 26.27 -5.17
N SER A 643 13.84 26.47 -3.87
CA SER A 643 13.01 27.40 -3.09
C SER A 643 12.92 28.78 -3.74
N THR A 644 11.70 29.27 -3.94
CA THR A 644 11.47 30.63 -4.45
C THR A 644 11.93 31.69 -3.46
N LYS A 645 12.03 31.36 -2.17
CA LYS A 645 12.38 32.22 -1.06
C LYS A 645 13.88 32.20 -0.77
N SER A 646 14.47 31.06 -0.55
CA SER A 646 15.88 30.91 -0.18
C SER A 646 16.81 30.77 -1.37
N GLY A 647 16.31 30.28 -2.52
CA GLY A 647 17.11 29.94 -3.70
C GLY A 647 17.88 28.62 -3.56
N LEU A 648 17.72 27.90 -2.44
CA LEU A 648 18.41 26.66 -2.19
C LEU A 648 17.66 25.48 -2.84
N LEU A 649 18.39 24.43 -3.19
CA LEU A 649 17.82 23.15 -3.64
C LEU A 649 17.17 22.44 -2.45
N LEU A 650 15.87 22.15 -2.53
CA LEU A 650 15.13 21.44 -1.48
C LEU A 650 14.86 19.99 -1.83
N ARG A 651 14.75 19.66 -3.11
CA ARG A 651 14.50 18.29 -3.57
C ARG A 651 15.14 18.02 -4.93
N SER A 652 15.66 16.80 -5.10
CA SER A 652 16.05 16.24 -6.40
C SER A 652 15.37 14.89 -6.59
N VAL A 653 14.79 14.68 -7.77
CA VAL A 653 14.14 13.41 -8.17
C VAL A 653 14.85 12.90 -9.41
N ASN A 654 15.46 11.75 -9.30
CA ASN A 654 16.20 11.10 -10.38
C ASN A 654 15.55 9.77 -10.75
N SER A 655 15.19 9.61 -12.01
CA SER A 655 14.60 8.36 -12.54
C SER A 655 15.56 7.72 -13.54
N GLN A 656 15.87 6.45 -13.30
CA GLN A 656 16.80 5.67 -14.11
C GLN A 656 16.22 4.32 -14.52
N ASP A 657 16.34 3.96 -15.78
CA ASP A 657 16.00 2.63 -16.26
C ASP A 657 17.15 1.67 -15.91
N VAL A 658 16.86 0.74 -14.99
CA VAL A 658 17.84 -0.28 -14.54
C VAL A 658 17.76 -1.57 -15.35
N ALA A 659 16.62 -1.83 -16.00
CA ALA A 659 16.40 -2.92 -16.95
C ALA A 659 15.20 -2.56 -17.86
N PRO A 660 15.02 -3.22 -19.01
CA PRO A 660 13.86 -2.99 -19.86
C PRO A 660 12.54 -3.10 -19.10
N GLY A 661 11.82 -1.98 -18.97
CA GLY A 661 10.57 -1.89 -18.23
C GLY A 661 10.71 -1.81 -16.69
N GLN A 662 11.91 -1.58 -16.18
CA GLN A 662 12.17 -1.34 -14.74
C GLN A 662 12.88 -0.01 -14.55
N THR A 663 12.14 0.98 -14.07
CA THR A 663 12.65 2.30 -13.69
C THR A 663 12.73 2.38 -12.16
N ILE A 664 13.86 2.84 -11.64
CA ILE A 664 14.01 3.22 -10.23
C ILE A 664 13.98 4.73 -10.14
N THR A 665 13.14 5.25 -9.25
CA THR A 665 13.10 6.68 -8.93
C THR A 665 13.64 6.89 -7.53
N VAL A 666 14.67 7.73 -7.42
CA VAL A 666 15.27 8.14 -6.16
C VAL A 666 14.93 9.60 -5.91
N THR A 667 14.30 9.88 -4.77
CA THR A 667 14.02 11.23 -4.31
C THR A 667 14.96 11.57 -3.16
N GLN A 668 15.60 12.73 -3.23
CA GLN A 668 16.47 13.28 -2.19
C GLN A 668 15.94 14.62 -1.74
N ASP A 669 15.64 14.76 -0.45
CA ASP A 669 15.25 16.02 0.19
C ASP A 669 16.46 16.59 0.93
N PHE A 670 16.75 17.89 0.72
CA PHE A 670 17.87 18.60 1.28
C PHE A 670 17.39 19.66 2.26
N SER A 671 17.98 19.68 3.46
CA SER A 671 17.64 20.65 4.51
C SER A 671 18.83 20.95 5.42
N ASP A 672 18.63 21.84 6.39
CA ASP A 672 19.61 22.19 7.42
C ASP A 672 20.96 22.65 6.84
N TYR A 673 20.93 23.46 5.76
CA TYR A 673 22.13 23.95 5.11
C TYR A 673 23.06 24.65 6.09
N GLN A 674 24.34 24.28 6.09
CA GLN A 674 25.38 24.79 6.98
C GLN A 674 26.53 25.38 6.20
N GLU A 675 27.11 26.47 6.73
CA GLU A 675 28.26 27.11 6.12
C GLU A 675 29.57 26.46 6.57
N HIS A 676 30.39 26.04 5.59
CA HIS A 676 31.74 25.49 5.80
C HIS A 676 32.71 26.19 4.86
N SER A 677 33.67 26.92 5.41
CA SER A 677 34.66 27.70 4.63
C SER A 677 34.02 28.64 3.60
N GLY A 678 32.80 29.15 3.89
CA GLY A 678 32.02 30.03 3.02
C GLY A 678 31.32 29.29 1.86
N LEU A 679 31.15 27.97 1.93
CA LEU A 679 30.34 27.17 1.07
C LEU A 679 29.13 26.67 1.88
N MET A 680 27.94 26.70 1.30
CA MET A 680 26.72 26.16 1.92
C MET A 680 26.52 24.72 1.49
N ILE A 681 26.44 23.81 2.44
CA ILE A 681 26.30 22.37 2.23
C ILE A 681 25.08 21.89 3.01
N ALA A 682 24.26 20.99 2.42
CA ALA A 682 23.11 20.43 3.09
C ALA A 682 23.53 19.62 4.33
N GLY A 683 23.04 20.04 5.49
CA GLY A 683 23.29 19.37 6.77
C GLY A 683 22.48 18.09 6.95
N LYS A 684 21.36 17.98 6.22
CA LYS A 684 20.52 16.78 6.20
C LYS A 684 20.12 16.43 4.77
N ILE A 685 20.25 15.16 4.41
CA ILE A 685 19.78 14.59 3.16
C ILE A 685 18.89 13.39 3.52
N ALA A 686 17.61 13.41 3.10
CA ALA A 686 16.72 12.29 3.25
C ALA A 686 16.50 11.64 1.87
N SER A 687 16.91 10.38 1.71
CA SER A 687 16.84 9.66 0.43
C SER A 687 15.77 8.57 0.48
N SER A 688 14.84 8.56 -0.47
CA SER A 688 13.78 7.57 -0.63
C SER A 688 13.79 6.94 -2.03
N GLY A 689 13.12 5.78 -2.19
CA GLY A 689 13.06 5.04 -3.46
C GLY A 689 14.07 3.90 -3.61
N MET A 690 15.07 3.79 -2.73
CA MET A 690 16.06 2.71 -2.74
C MET A 690 15.75 1.55 -1.79
N GLY A 691 14.76 1.72 -0.91
CA GLY A 691 14.41 0.74 0.10
C GLY A 691 13.02 0.99 0.70
N PRO A 692 12.60 0.16 1.66
CA PRO A 692 11.26 0.25 2.23
C PRO A 692 11.02 1.47 3.13
N ALA A 693 12.08 2.19 3.52
CA ALA A 693 12.01 3.41 4.31
C ALA A 693 13.05 4.43 3.83
N PRO A 694 12.78 5.74 3.97
CA PRO A 694 13.76 6.77 3.70
C PRO A 694 15.00 6.60 4.58
N ILE A 695 16.18 6.88 4.02
CA ILE A 695 17.45 6.90 4.74
C ILE A 695 17.81 8.37 5.00
N GLU A 696 17.88 8.75 6.27
CA GLU A 696 18.34 10.08 6.66
C GLU A 696 19.85 10.10 6.89
N MET A 697 20.53 11.00 6.21
CA MET A 697 21.97 11.24 6.34
C MET A 697 22.17 12.61 6.97
N LEU A 698 22.87 12.66 8.09
CA LEU A 698 23.17 13.88 8.84
C LEU A 698 24.67 14.22 8.71
N LEU A 699 24.98 15.41 8.26
CA LEU A 699 26.34 15.90 8.11
C LEU A 699 27.05 15.94 9.46
N LYS A 700 28.23 15.36 9.55
CA LYS A 700 29.06 15.27 10.76
C LYS A 700 30.32 16.12 10.64
N GLU A 701 30.97 16.10 9.49
CA GLU A 701 32.24 16.79 9.26
C GLU A 701 32.35 17.19 7.80
N VAL A 702 32.97 18.36 7.55
CA VAL A 702 33.36 18.83 6.21
C VAL A 702 34.78 19.40 6.30
N LYS A 703 35.65 19.00 5.36
CA LYS A 703 36.98 19.57 5.16
C LYS A 703 37.10 20.10 3.74
N VAL A 704 37.52 21.35 3.58
CA VAL A 704 37.66 22.01 2.28
C VAL A 704 39.12 22.41 2.09
N ASP A 705 39.70 22.04 0.95
CA ASP A 705 41.08 22.34 0.55
C ASP A 705 42.14 21.86 1.56
N GLU A 706 41.81 20.82 2.33
CA GLU A 706 42.76 20.14 3.18
C GLU A 706 43.53 19.06 2.41
N ALA A 707 44.70 18.61 3.00
CA ALA A 707 45.50 17.57 2.40
C ALA A 707 44.75 16.24 2.33
N MET A 708 44.61 15.69 1.14
CA MET A 708 43.85 14.47 0.86
C MET A 708 44.77 13.40 0.26
N ASP A 709 44.73 12.17 0.78
CA ASP A 709 45.56 11.06 0.31
C ASP A 709 45.09 10.57 -1.07
N ASP A 710 45.98 10.59 -2.07
CA ASP A 710 45.72 10.11 -3.42
C ASP A 710 45.43 8.61 -3.48
N ALA A 711 45.74 7.86 -2.43
CA ALA A 711 45.44 6.44 -2.32
C ALA A 711 43.91 6.18 -2.30
N LEU A 712 43.10 7.17 -1.88
CA LEU A 712 41.61 7.09 -1.88
C LEU A 712 41.02 6.92 -3.28
N PHE A 713 41.72 7.41 -4.31
CA PHE A 713 41.24 7.41 -5.70
C PHE A 713 41.88 6.31 -6.55
N LYS A 714 42.73 5.44 -5.97
CA LYS A 714 43.41 4.38 -6.71
C LYS A 714 42.49 3.17 -6.88
N ILE A 715 42.18 2.87 -8.12
CA ILE A 715 41.49 1.63 -8.50
C ILE A 715 42.53 0.50 -8.50
N LYS A 716 42.34 -0.50 -7.65
CA LYS A 716 43.26 -1.65 -7.48
C LYS A 716 42.93 -2.76 -8.48
#